data_37479418c815122b4d8da20b8a600d23
#
_entry.id   37479418c815122b4d8da20b8a600d23
#
_cell.length_a   1.000
_cell.length_b   1.000
_cell.length_c   1.000
_cell.angle_alpha   90.00
_cell.angle_beta   90.00
_cell.angle_gamma   90.00
#
_symmetry.space_group_name_H-M   'P 1'
#
loop_
_entity.id
_entity.type
_entity.pdbx_description
1 polymer ?
#
loop_
_entity_poly.entity_id
_entity_poly.type
_entity_poly.pdbx_seq_one_letter_code
_entity_poly.pdbx_strand_id
1 'polypeptide(L)'
;MLIKNKKSLLFTILIIIILFLLSLVMTKQQLNIIKEDSVEKMMSLDLGFSSLRQLVDYGNWHHEDYLTVGEKLTALIYSVPKIVKYKFFNDKVFERIDIRIDFSDYLNLMKDRDRAIKDTILSNPTKVNAIIKHKGEKYKAKLRLKGDMGGHWTSKYRLSFRVNIKNNRSILGFGSFSIHKPRERQYPYDYTFQSMVREAGNLASVTTFAHVFVNGEDWGIMNIEEHVSKKFIEKQNRKSSVIVRFSNEKHWLYGHTSENPYSHYRISDPSLFLHLYNSKKSLKNFHHRKIYSYISDNILPGGKNIHDIDSFSRAYIMSLAWNNMHTLEDWNARYYFNPYTLKLEPITTDQEFWIESLKSTESGSKYANILANQSFLDKLPKNLNKVNKVISNIDKHLSLSQSFFPVDKKKNAKIVKENMEKIFSKTEKYLISPIMAHSEKGKLSDRNIIVKLPTKQQASEFKEHLHVKHYTDGTLELYNLLPDNVIVKNILFNGKSLIKREIIVPSYFLSPEPITISTSNLGIHDNMFVVNTEYKGFSRVVKNNITLVSDKINNPLLLNTANDFDFINKLDEKKYEIIKGNWNVNKPIIVEGDLHISLGTSLVFSKNAYIIVKGSLIAIGGEDNPITLKAISDSWKGIYVLNADKKSHFKNVNISNLSALEDELLKLTGGITFYKSDVDFENVKINDIKAEDALNIVESKFTLNSVYINNTVSDGLDSDFSKGSVSNSEFSDIGGDALDFSGSNVSIVATEANNIKDKAISAGEKSTLTVKNSTFNNIGVGVASKDGSSVAVTDTKILDYKLYGAMTYLKKDFYDMPSLTINNTVVSDGRAYIRQKGTSMTVDGIDIPETKISVKKLYKTKVMAK
;
A
#
# COMPACT_ATOMS: atom_id res chain seq x y z
N MET A 1 7.72 -31.15 39.24
CA MET A 1 7.54 -30.77 37.82
C MET A 1 8.79 -30.97 36.94
N LEU A 2 9.97 -30.69 37.43
CA LEU A 2 11.27 -30.85 36.73
C LEU A 2 11.64 -32.30 36.35
N ILE A 3 11.23 -33.32 37.14
CA ILE A 3 11.55 -34.72 36.91
C ILE A 3 10.75 -35.36 35.78
N LYS A 4 9.49 -34.91 35.55
CA LYS A 4 8.66 -35.36 34.43
C LYS A 4 9.24 -34.92 33.08
N ASN A 5 9.89 -33.75 33.04
CA ASN A 5 10.47 -33.20 31.81
C ASN A 5 11.78 -33.90 31.39
N LYS A 6 12.59 -34.39 32.35
CA LYS A 6 13.83 -35.12 32.03
C LYS A 6 13.59 -36.49 31.36
N LYS A 7 12.57 -37.24 31.83
CA LYS A 7 12.19 -38.52 31.21
C LYS A 7 11.64 -38.32 29.80
N SER A 8 10.84 -37.30 29.61
CA SER A 8 10.34 -36.93 28.24
C SER A 8 11.48 -36.51 27.31
N LEU A 9 12.46 -35.77 27.80
CA LEU A 9 13.63 -35.35 26.99
C LEU A 9 14.51 -36.56 26.62
N LEU A 10 14.78 -37.47 27.59
CA LEU A 10 15.52 -38.70 27.33
C LEU A 10 14.81 -39.62 26.32
N PHE A 11 13.49 -39.74 26.44
CA PHE A 11 12.67 -40.54 25.53
C PHE A 11 12.66 -39.95 24.12
N THR A 12 12.62 -38.64 23.99
CA THR A 12 12.71 -37.94 22.69
C THR A 12 14.10 -38.11 22.05
N ILE A 13 15.18 -38.00 22.86
CA ILE A 13 16.54 -38.25 22.39
C ILE A 13 16.70 -39.69 21.94
N LEU A 14 16.15 -40.65 22.68
CA LEU A 14 16.19 -42.07 22.35
C LEU A 14 15.44 -42.35 21.01
N ILE A 15 14.26 -41.75 20.81
CA ILE A 15 13.52 -41.88 19.53
C ILE A 15 14.33 -41.27 18.38
N ILE A 16 14.98 -40.15 18.56
CA ILE A 16 15.80 -39.50 17.52
C ILE A 16 17.01 -40.41 17.18
N ILE A 17 17.64 -41.00 18.18
CA ILE A 17 18.76 -41.94 17.99
C ILE A 17 18.29 -43.21 17.26
N ILE A 18 17.13 -43.77 17.61
CA ILE A 18 16.56 -44.96 16.96
C ILE A 18 16.21 -44.61 15.49
N LEU A 19 15.60 -43.45 15.24
CA LEU A 19 15.28 -43.03 13.86
C LEU A 19 16.55 -42.75 13.02
N PHE A 20 17.60 -42.24 13.66
CA PHE A 20 18.89 -42.04 13.00
C PHE A 20 19.55 -43.40 12.65
N LEU A 21 19.55 -44.35 13.59
CA LEU A 21 20.06 -45.70 13.34
C LEU A 21 19.25 -46.43 12.26
N LEU A 22 17.93 -46.31 12.26
CA LEU A 22 17.07 -46.84 11.19
C LEU A 22 17.38 -46.21 9.84
N SER A 23 17.69 -44.91 9.79
CA SER A 23 18.04 -44.21 8.54
C SER A 23 19.39 -44.67 7.94
N LEU A 24 20.31 -45.15 8.80
CA LEU A 24 21.58 -45.69 8.34
C LEU A 24 21.45 -47.11 7.73
N VAL A 25 20.41 -47.86 8.10
CA VAL A 25 20.17 -49.24 7.66
C VAL A 25 19.22 -49.37 6.46
N MET A 26 18.35 -48.35 6.27
CA MET A 26 17.32 -48.38 5.22
C MET A 26 17.85 -47.87 3.87
N THR A 27 17.52 -48.55 2.80
CA THR A 27 17.82 -48.10 1.41
C THR A 27 17.01 -46.87 1.07
N LYS A 28 17.51 -46.00 0.17
CA LYS A 28 16.84 -44.77 -0.31
C LYS A 28 15.40 -45.02 -0.77
N GLN A 29 15.12 -46.22 -1.28
CA GLN A 29 13.80 -46.62 -1.77
C GLN A 29 12.84 -46.98 -0.60
N GLN A 30 13.34 -47.60 0.44
CA GLN A 30 12.59 -47.93 1.66
C GLN A 30 12.27 -46.69 2.49
N LEU A 31 13.19 -45.70 2.53
CA LEU A 31 13.01 -44.41 3.19
C LEU A 31 11.93 -43.53 2.51
N ASN A 32 11.78 -43.64 1.19
CA ASN A 32 10.75 -42.93 0.44
C ASN A 32 9.32 -43.50 0.65
N ILE A 33 9.21 -44.75 1.18
CA ILE A 33 7.93 -45.41 1.52
C ILE A 33 7.39 -44.95 2.90
N ILE A 34 8.25 -44.42 3.76
CA ILE A 34 7.78 -43.73 4.99
C ILE A 34 7.14 -42.41 4.52
N LYS A 35 5.85 -42.51 4.20
CA LYS A 35 5.07 -41.37 3.70
C LYS A 35 5.24 -40.15 4.61
N GLU A 36 5.24 -38.96 3.99
CA GLU A 36 5.22 -37.65 4.68
C GLU A 36 4.20 -37.59 5.82
N ASP A 37 3.05 -38.26 5.68
CA ASP A 37 2.03 -38.46 6.73
C ASP A 37 2.59 -39.06 8.03
N SER A 38 3.58 -39.94 7.97
CA SER A 38 4.15 -40.58 9.18
C SER A 38 5.10 -39.63 9.93
N VAL A 39 5.90 -38.86 9.18
CA VAL A 39 6.80 -37.85 9.77
C VAL A 39 5.98 -36.68 10.29
N GLU A 40 4.97 -36.21 9.56
CA GLU A 40 4.07 -35.16 10.03
C GLU A 40 3.23 -35.60 11.23
N LYS A 41 2.78 -36.86 11.25
CA LYS A 41 2.02 -37.43 12.37
C LYS A 41 2.91 -37.59 13.62
N MET A 42 4.17 -37.96 13.45
CA MET A 42 5.16 -38.04 14.54
C MET A 42 5.49 -36.63 15.06
N MET A 43 5.57 -35.66 14.18
CA MET A 43 5.79 -34.25 14.56
C MET A 43 4.52 -33.60 15.14
N SER A 44 3.34 -34.20 14.92
CA SER A 44 2.06 -33.81 15.52
C SER A 44 1.82 -34.42 16.90
N LEU A 45 2.58 -35.45 17.29
CA LEU A 45 2.50 -36.01 18.64
C LEU A 45 2.83 -34.89 19.64
N ASP A 46 1.91 -34.66 20.56
CA ASP A 46 2.08 -33.71 21.66
C ASP A 46 3.05 -34.26 22.71
N LEU A 47 4.31 -34.23 22.33
CA LEU A 47 5.42 -34.55 23.24
C LEU A 47 5.76 -33.39 24.18
N GLY A 48 4.85 -32.42 24.36
CA GLY A 48 5.07 -31.16 25.06
C GLY A 48 5.97 -30.18 24.26
N PHE A 49 6.12 -30.41 22.98
CA PHE A 49 6.93 -29.63 22.04
C PHE A 49 6.09 -29.07 20.88
N SER A 50 5.24 -28.08 21.16
CA SER A 50 4.75 -27.18 20.09
C SER A 50 5.91 -26.58 19.28
N SER A 51 7.11 -26.57 19.87
CA SER A 51 8.37 -26.08 19.32
C SER A 51 9.02 -26.99 18.28
N LEU A 52 8.79 -28.31 18.26
CA LEU A 52 9.35 -29.20 17.21
C LEU A 52 8.76 -28.87 15.82
N ARG A 53 7.43 -28.68 15.74
CA ARG A 53 6.81 -28.21 14.49
C ARG A 53 7.38 -26.86 14.03
N GLN A 54 7.60 -25.96 14.98
CA GLN A 54 8.17 -24.65 14.70
C GLN A 54 9.58 -24.72 14.14
N LEU A 55 10.41 -25.63 14.61
CA LEU A 55 11.81 -25.73 14.23
C LEU A 55 12.05 -26.42 12.90
N VAL A 56 11.19 -27.34 12.53
CA VAL A 56 11.17 -27.88 11.17
C VAL A 56 10.83 -26.79 10.17
N ASP A 57 9.97 -25.86 10.56
CA ASP A 57 9.66 -24.66 9.77
C ASP A 57 10.80 -23.62 9.71
N TYR A 58 11.77 -23.69 10.63
CA TYR A 58 12.88 -22.72 10.76
C TYR A 58 14.27 -23.24 10.40
N GLY A 59 14.42 -24.55 10.27
CA GLY A 59 15.65 -25.08 9.69
C GLY A 59 15.78 -24.57 8.23
N ASN A 60 16.97 -24.22 7.78
CA ASN A 60 17.32 -23.70 6.44
C ASN A 60 16.77 -24.52 5.25
N TRP A 61 15.51 -24.88 5.24
CA TRP A 61 14.86 -25.85 4.38
C TRP A 61 14.15 -25.13 3.24
N HIS A 62 14.96 -24.54 2.39
CA HIS A 62 14.44 -23.82 1.20
C HIS A 62 13.80 -24.73 0.17
N HIS A 63 13.98 -26.08 0.29
CA HIS A 63 13.47 -27.08 -0.66
C HIS A 63 13.05 -28.36 0.05
N GLU A 64 12.02 -28.30 0.91
CA GLU A 64 11.50 -29.52 1.58
C GLU A 64 11.12 -30.62 0.59
N ASP A 65 10.63 -30.28 -0.59
CA ASP A 65 10.18 -31.22 -1.59
C ASP A 65 11.34 -32.06 -2.16
N TYR A 66 12.58 -31.62 -1.99
CA TYR A 66 13.79 -32.26 -2.52
C TYR A 66 14.70 -32.90 -1.46
N LEU A 67 14.44 -32.71 -0.16
CA LEU A 67 15.27 -33.31 0.87
C LEU A 67 14.88 -34.77 1.12
N THR A 68 15.88 -35.62 1.19
CA THR A 68 15.72 -37.01 1.64
C THR A 68 15.31 -37.05 3.13
N VAL A 69 14.67 -38.14 3.53
CA VAL A 69 14.29 -38.36 4.95
C VAL A 69 15.52 -38.26 5.88
N GLY A 70 16.70 -38.74 5.44
CA GLY A 70 17.92 -38.60 6.19
C GLY A 70 18.40 -37.17 6.39
N GLU A 71 18.30 -36.33 5.36
CA GLU A 71 18.64 -34.92 5.46
C GLU A 71 17.67 -34.17 6.37
N LYS A 72 16.36 -34.51 6.32
CA LYS A 72 15.35 -33.99 7.25
C LYS A 72 15.67 -34.37 8.71
N LEU A 73 16.04 -35.59 8.97
CA LEU A 73 16.43 -36.05 10.33
C LEU A 73 17.72 -35.40 10.83
N THR A 74 18.72 -35.25 9.96
CA THR A 74 19.97 -34.56 10.27
C THR A 74 19.73 -33.11 10.66
N ALA A 75 18.92 -32.39 9.91
CA ALA A 75 18.57 -31.01 10.21
C ALA A 75 17.77 -30.91 11.52
N LEU A 76 16.91 -31.87 11.85
CA LEU A 76 16.20 -31.94 13.10
C LEU A 76 17.18 -32.05 14.29
N ILE A 77 18.17 -32.91 14.20
CA ILE A 77 19.19 -33.11 15.25
C ILE A 77 20.00 -31.83 15.49
N TYR A 78 20.44 -31.15 14.44
CA TYR A 78 21.14 -29.85 14.55
C TYR A 78 20.24 -28.72 15.08
N SER A 79 18.93 -28.91 15.03
CA SER A 79 17.98 -27.93 15.57
C SER A 79 17.72 -28.08 17.06
N VAL A 80 17.99 -29.26 17.67
CA VAL A 80 17.71 -29.54 19.09
C VAL A 80 18.35 -28.52 20.06
N PRO A 81 19.63 -28.11 19.95
CA PRO A 81 20.19 -27.09 20.82
C PRO A 81 19.50 -25.75 20.71
N LYS A 82 19.06 -25.40 19.51
CA LYS A 82 18.31 -24.15 19.23
C LYS A 82 16.91 -24.20 19.85
N ILE A 83 16.27 -25.39 19.87
CA ILE A 83 15.00 -25.67 20.55
C ILE A 83 15.10 -25.42 22.04
N VAL A 84 16.08 -26.03 22.64
CA VAL A 84 16.31 -25.93 24.08
C VAL A 84 16.52 -24.46 24.47
N LYS A 85 17.38 -23.76 23.74
CA LYS A 85 17.64 -22.34 23.98
C LYS A 85 16.36 -21.51 23.84
N TYR A 86 15.57 -21.74 22.81
CA TYR A 86 14.29 -21.03 22.58
C TYR A 86 13.29 -21.29 23.71
N LYS A 87 13.09 -22.55 24.11
CA LYS A 87 12.06 -22.94 25.07
C LYS A 87 12.38 -22.48 26.50
N PHE A 88 13.66 -22.42 26.87
CA PHE A 88 14.08 -22.13 28.24
C PHE A 88 14.62 -20.72 28.47
N PHE A 89 14.92 -19.97 27.39
CA PHE A 89 15.59 -18.66 27.47
C PHE A 89 14.91 -17.57 26.65
N ASN A 90 13.67 -17.80 26.15
CA ASN A 90 12.93 -16.79 25.39
C ASN A 90 11.74 -16.28 26.20
N ASP A 91 11.82 -15.04 26.64
CA ASP A 91 10.80 -14.37 27.47
C ASP A 91 9.62 -13.78 26.66
N LYS A 92 9.58 -13.94 25.34
CA LYS A 92 8.51 -13.36 24.52
C LYS A 92 7.25 -14.21 24.49
N VAL A 93 6.18 -13.62 24.99
CA VAL A 93 4.81 -14.14 24.85
C VAL A 93 4.20 -13.62 23.56
N PHE A 94 3.85 -14.52 22.65
CA PHE A 94 3.11 -14.17 21.44
C PHE A 94 1.62 -14.02 21.74
N GLU A 95 0.98 -13.08 21.07
CA GLU A 95 -0.47 -12.95 21.13
C GLU A 95 -1.14 -14.20 20.58
N ARG A 96 -2.15 -14.69 21.30
CA ARG A 96 -2.89 -15.89 20.93
C ARG A 96 -4.07 -15.57 20.02
N ILE A 97 -4.23 -16.34 18.95
CA ILE A 97 -5.37 -16.31 18.02
C ILE A 97 -5.99 -17.69 17.94
N ASP A 98 -7.24 -17.85 18.39
CA ASP A 98 -8.01 -19.08 18.26
C ASP A 98 -9.01 -18.93 17.10
N ILE A 99 -8.94 -19.82 16.12
CA ILE A 99 -9.80 -19.84 14.94
C ILE A 99 -10.72 -21.04 15.04
N ARG A 100 -12.02 -20.80 15.04
CA ARG A 100 -13.05 -21.84 15.01
C ARG A 100 -13.76 -21.83 13.66
N ILE A 101 -13.74 -22.98 12.99
CA ILE A 101 -14.38 -23.24 11.70
C ILE A 101 -15.34 -24.40 11.91
N ASP A 102 -16.59 -24.26 11.48
CA ASP A 102 -17.55 -25.33 11.59
C ASP A 102 -17.14 -26.52 10.71
N PHE A 103 -17.50 -27.75 11.12
CA PHE A 103 -17.02 -28.98 10.48
C PHE A 103 -17.31 -29.03 8.97
N SER A 104 -18.50 -28.67 8.55
CA SER A 104 -18.89 -28.63 7.13
C SER A 104 -18.04 -27.61 6.33
N ASP A 105 -17.78 -26.45 6.90
CA ASP A 105 -16.92 -25.41 6.31
C ASP A 105 -15.47 -25.87 6.24
N TYR A 106 -14.97 -26.58 7.25
CA TYR A 106 -13.64 -27.16 7.26
C TYR A 106 -13.48 -28.25 6.17
N LEU A 107 -14.48 -29.12 6.00
CA LEU A 107 -14.49 -30.10 4.90
C LEU A 107 -14.43 -29.44 3.53
N ASN A 108 -15.07 -28.30 3.33
CA ASN A 108 -14.98 -27.55 2.06
C ASN A 108 -13.55 -27.04 1.80
N LEU A 109 -12.86 -26.59 2.84
CA LEU A 109 -11.44 -26.22 2.72
C LEU A 109 -10.55 -27.42 2.36
N MET A 110 -10.82 -28.60 2.94
CA MET A 110 -10.09 -29.83 2.61
C MET A 110 -10.35 -30.28 1.18
N LYS A 111 -11.57 -30.18 0.67
CA LYS A 111 -11.88 -30.42 -0.75
C LYS A 111 -11.10 -29.49 -1.68
N ASP A 112 -11.01 -28.20 -1.34
CA ASP A 112 -10.20 -27.24 -2.11
C ASP A 112 -8.71 -27.62 -2.09
N ARG A 113 -8.20 -28.06 -0.92
CA ARG A 113 -6.82 -28.56 -0.77
C ARG A 113 -6.58 -29.78 -1.65
N ASP A 114 -7.45 -30.79 -1.58
CA ASP A 114 -7.28 -32.05 -2.35
C ASP A 114 -7.35 -31.77 -3.85
N ARG A 115 -8.20 -30.85 -4.28
CA ARG A 115 -8.23 -30.36 -5.65
C ARG A 115 -6.91 -29.67 -6.03
N ALA A 116 -6.39 -28.79 -5.16
CA ALA A 116 -5.12 -28.10 -5.40
C ALA A 116 -3.93 -29.06 -5.50
N ILE A 117 -3.92 -30.15 -4.71
CA ILE A 117 -2.90 -31.20 -4.81
C ILE A 117 -2.99 -31.91 -6.17
N LYS A 118 -4.20 -32.25 -6.62
CA LYS A 118 -4.42 -32.89 -7.92
C LYS A 118 -4.03 -31.98 -9.09
N ASP A 119 -4.40 -30.70 -9.00
CA ASP A 119 -4.19 -29.73 -10.09
C ASP A 119 -2.83 -29.02 -9.99
N THR A 120 -2.01 -29.32 -8.95
CA THR A 120 -0.72 -28.69 -8.63
C THR A 120 -0.78 -27.18 -8.41
N ILE A 121 -1.97 -26.58 -8.34
CA ILE A 121 -2.22 -25.16 -8.13
C ILE A 121 -3.55 -24.93 -7.40
N LEU A 122 -3.58 -23.94 -6.50
CA LEU A 122 -4.81 -23.55 -5.81
C LEU A 122 -5.64 -22.57 -6.67
N SER A 123 -6.70 -23.06 -7.29
CA SER A 123 -7.65 -22.25 -8.05
C SER A 123 -8.96 -22.04 -7.29
N ASN A 124 -9.54 -20.85 -7.40
CA ASN A 124 -10.88 -20.50 -6.89
C ASN A 124 -11.25 -21.04 -5.48
N PRO A 125 -10.41 -20.84 -4.44
CA PRO A 125 -10.69 -21.41 -3.12
C PRO A 125 -12.00 -20.88 -2.50
N THR A 126 -12.74 -21.78 -1.88
CA THR A 126 -14.04 -21.53 -1.22
C THR A 126 -13.84 -20.59 -0.03
N LYS A 127 -14.75 -19.61 0.12
CA LYS A 127 -14.78 -18.71 1.27
C LYS A 127 -15.74 -19.26 2.32
N VAL A 128 -15.22 -19.64 3.47
CA VAL A 128 -15.99 -20.18 4.60
C VAL A 128 -16.11 -19.17 5.73
N ASN A 129 -17.07 -19.38 6.63
CA ASN A 129 -17.22 -18.56 7.82
C ASN A 129 -16.33 -19.10 8.95
N ALA A 130 -15.84 -18.20 9.80
CA ALA A 130 -15.10 -18.55 11.00
C ALA A 130 -15.38 -17.56 12.13
N ILE A 131 -15.14 -18.00 13.36
CA ILE A 131 -15.11 -17.16 14.55
C ILE A 131 -13.68 -17.16 15.05
N ILE A 132 -13.11 -15.97 15.20
CA ILE A 132 -11.76 -15.79 15.74
C ILE A 132 -11.89 -15.19 17.14
N LYS A 133 -11.20 -15.80 18.12
CA LYS A 133 -11.10 -15.28 19.48
C LYS A 133 -9.69 -14.70 19.68
N HIS A 134 -9.64 -13.46 20.14
CA HIS A 134 -8.40 -12.75 20.42
C HIS A 134 -8.61 -11.79 21.60
N LYS A 135 -7.72 -11.80 22.59
CA LYS A 135 -7.83 -10.99 23.82
C LYS A 135 -9.22 -11.08 24.49
N GLY A 136 -9.80 -12.28 24.53
CA GLY A 136 -11.13 -12.51 25.13
C GLY A 136 -12.34 -12.15 24.24
N GLU A 137 -12.15 -11.38 23.18
CA GLU A 137 -13.22 -10.97 22.26
C GLU A 137 -13.42 -11.94 21.09
N LYS A 138 -14.65 -12.00 20.58
CA LYS A 138 -15.03 -12.81 19.41
C LYS A 138 -15.21 -11.94 18.18
N TYR A 139 -14.62 -12.36 17.05
CA TYR A 139 -14.66 -11.70 15.75
C TYR A 139 -15.26 -12.63 14.71
N LYS A 140 -16.31 -12.18 14.00
CA LYS A 140 -16.80 -12.89 12.82
C LYS A 140 -15.83 -12.63 11.66
N ALA A 141 -15.43 -13.70 10.97
CA ALA A 141 -14.52 -13.63 9.85
C ALA A 141 -15.00 -14.48 8.68
N LYS A 142 -14.47 -14.19 7.48
CA LYS A 142 -14.42 -15.12 6.35
C LYS A 142 -12.96 -15.50 6.11
N LEU A 143 -12.73 -16.78 5.88
CA LEU A 143 -11.40 -17.26 5.50
C LEU A 143 -11.47 -18.19 4.28
N ARG A 144 -10.34 -18.38 3.63
CA ARG A 144 -10.14 -19.33 2.55
C ARG A 144 -8.69 -19.79 2.51
N LEU A 145 -8.40 -20.87 1.82
CA LEU A 145 -7.01 -21.23 1.53
C LEU A 145 -6.31 -20.10 0.76
N LYS A 146 -5.00 -19.98 0.94
CA LYS A 146 -4.16 -19.01 0.25
C LYS A 146 -2.82 -19.64 -0.15
N GLY A 147 -2.22 -19.09 -1.21
CA GLY A 147 -0.93 -19.46 -1.80
C GLY A 147 -1.14 -20.27 -3.07
N ASP A 148 -0.38 -19.92 -4.11
CA ASP A 148 -0.52 -20.55 -5.41
C ASP A 148 0.24 -21.89 -5.44
N MET A 149 1.33 -22.01 -4.66
CA MET A 149 2.23 -23.17 -4.60
C MET A 149 1.94 -24.14 -3.45
N GLY A 150 2.37 -25.38 -3.61
CA GLY A 150 2.14 -26.50 -2.69
C GLY A 150 2.56 -26.28 -1.26
N GLY A 151 3.65 -25.57 -0.99
CA GLY A 151 4.12 -25.24 0.35
C GLY A 151 3.04 -24.64 1.27
N HIS A 152 2.06 -23.97 0.71
CA HIS A 152 0.98 -23.33 1.47
C HIS A 152 -0.15 -24.29 1.91
N TRP A 153 -0.38 -25.40 1.21
CA TRP A 153 -1.59 -26.23 1.41
C TRP A 153 -1.39 -27.74 1.32
N THR A 154 -0.18 -28.25 0.97
CA THR A 154 0.07 -29.71 0.94
C THR A 154 -0.05 -30.36 2.32
N SER A 155 0.39 -29.69 3.41
CA SER A 155 0.21 -30.17 4.77
C SER A 155 -1.27 -30.23 5.16
N LYS A 156 -1.70 -31.25 5.91
CA LYS A 156 -3.03 -31.35 6.50
C LYS A 156 -3.17 -30.55 7.80
N TYR A 157 -2.07 -30.26 8.47
CA TYR A 157 -2.05 -29.76 9.85
C TYR A 157 -1.79 -28.27 9.98
N ARG A 158 -1.11 -27.67 9.00
CA ARG A 158 -0.79 -26.24 9.00
C ARG A 158 -0.98 -25.68 7.59
N LEU A 159 -2.06 -24.98 7.38
CA LEU A 159 -2.45 -24.43 6.09
C LEU A 159 -2.22 -22.91 6.07
N SER A 160 -2.04 -22.36 4.90
CA SER A 160 -2.07 -20.91 4.74
C SER A 160 -3.48 -20.44 4.48
N PHE A 161 -3.91 -19.42 5.25
CA PHE A 161 -5.24 -18.83 5.14
C PHE A 161 -5.18 -17.35 4.74
N ARG A 162 -6.15 -16.92 3.93
CA ARG A 162 -6.56 -15.54 3.82
C ARG A 162 -7.73 -15.30 4.74
N VAL A 163 -7.59 -14.38 5.69
CA VAL A 163 -8.61 -14.00 6.67
C VAL A 163 -9.14 -12.61 6.36
N ASN A 164 -10.44 -12.42 6.50
CA ASN A 164 -11.11 -11.12 6.38
C ASN A 164 -12.06 -10.93 7.56
N ILE A 165 -11.76 -10.01 8.46
CA ILE A 165 -12.58 -9.69 9.64
C ILE A 165 -13.80 -8.88 9.19
N LYS A 166 -14.98 -9.28 9.67
CA LYS A 166 -16.24 -8.59 9.37
C LYS A 166 -16.44 -7.34 10.25
N ASN A 167 -17.39 -6.52 9.83
CA ASN A 167 -17.84 -5.33 10.56
C ASN A 167 -16.77 -4.24 10.74
N ASN A 168 -15.83 -4.16 9.80
CA ASN A 168 -14.74 -3.17 9.80
C ASN A 168 -13.85 -3.19 11.05
N ARG A 169 -13.83 -4.33 11.77
CA ARG A 169 -12.95 -4.56 12.93
C ARG A 169 -11.57 -5.07 12.48
N SER A 170 -10.62 -5.04 13.41
CA SER A 170 -9.25 -5.53 13.19
C SER A 170 -8.76 -6.44 14.33
N ILE A 171 -7.79 -7.29 14.01
CA ILE A 171 -7.00 -8.11 14.95
C ILE A 171 -5.53 -7.79 14.66
N LEU A 172 -4.72 -7.53 15.68
CA LEU A 172 -3.32 -7.10 15.53
C LEU A 172 -3.17 -5.84 14.64
N GLY A 173 -4.19 -4.99 14.59
CA GLY A 173 -4.23 -3.83 13.69
C GLY A 173 -4.56 -4.16 12.23
N PHE A 174 -4.92 -5.41 11.88
CA PHE A 174 -5.21 -5.86 10.52
C PHE A 174 -6.68 -6.23 10.35
N GLY A 175 -7.37 -5.59 9.41
CA GLY A 175 -8.76 -5.95 9.05
C GLY A 175 -8.83 -7.13 8.08
N SER A 176 -7.79 -7.32 7.28
CA SER A 176 -7.60 -8.47 6.39
C SER A 176 -6.13 -8.86 6.38
N PHE A 177 -5.84 -10.12 6.52
CA PHE A 177 -4.47 -10.62 6.62
C PHE A 177 -4.35 -12.06 6.12
N SER A 178 -3.12 -12.48 5.91
CA SER A 178 -2.80 -13.88 5.63
C SER A 178 -2.12 -14.49 6.83
N ILE A 179 -2.41 -15.76 7.07
CA ILE A 179 -1.71 -16.62 8.02
C ILE A 179 -0.87 -17.56 7.19
N HIS A 180 0.45 -17.61 7.44
CA HIS A 180 1.39 -18.49 6.76
C HIS A 180 2.27 -19.21 7.75
N LYS A 181 2.77 -20.36 7.36
CA LYS A 181 3.96 -20.92 8.02
C LYS A 181 5.12 -19.93 7.84
N PRO A 182 5.94 -19.67 8.88
CA PRO A 182 7.03 -18.70 8.74
C PRO A 182 8.02 -19.01 7.61
N ARG A 183 8.25 -20.30 7.31
CA ARG A 183 9.11 -20.73 6.20
C ARG A 183 8.59 -20.26 4.83
N GLU A 184 7.27 -20.20 4.63
CA GLU A 184 6.66 -19.71 3.37
C GLU A 184 6.94 -18.22 3.10
N ARG A 185 7.56 -17.55 4.05
CA ARG A 185 8.11 -16.19 3.94
C ARG A 185 9.59 -16.18 4.30
N GLN A 186 10.26 -17.34 4.18
CA GLN A 186 11.69 -17.49 4.42
C GLN A 186 12.19 -16.72 5.65
N TYR A 187 11.45 -16.84 6.74
CA TYR A 187 11.76 -16.16 7.99
C TYR A 187 13.22 -16.42 8.43
N PRO A 188 13.99 -15.42 8.85
CA PRO A 188 13.58 -14.03 9.13
C PRO A 188 13.79 -13.06 7.96
N TYR A 189 14.10 -13.53 6.79
CA TYR A 189 14.71 -12.74 5.73
C TYR A 189 13.72 -11.83 5.02
N ASP A 190 12.55 -12.32 4.62
CA ASP A 190 11.51 -11.46 4.04
C ASP A 190 11.08 -10.38 5.04
N TYR A 191 10.86 -10.74 6.32
CA TYR A 191 10.56 -9.78 7.38
C TYR A 191 11.63 -8.67 7.48
N THR A 192 12.92 -9.05 7.46
CA THR A 192 14.05 -8.12 7.53
C THR A 192 14.10 -7.22 6.31
N PHE A 193 14.01 -7.78 5.10
CA PHE A 193 14.00 -7.05 3.85
C PHE A 193 12.86 -6.01 3.82
N GLN A 194 11.61 -6.42 4.07
CA GLN A 194 10.46 -5.53 4.04
C GLN A 194 10.55 -4.41 5.09
N SER A 195 11.13 -4.71 6.27
CA SER A 195 11.39 -3.70 7.30
C SER A 195 12.42 -2.65 6.83
N MET A 196 13.47 -3.08 6.15
CA MET A 196 14.50 -2.20 5.58
C MET A 196 13.93 -1.35 4.43
N VAL A 197 13.11 -1.94 3.57
CA VAL A 197 12.43 -1.23 2.47
C VAL A 197 11.53 -0.12 3.01
N ARG A 198 10.78 -0.37 4.11
CA ARG A 198 9.99 0.68 4.77
C ARG A 198 10.86 1.78 5.39
N GLU A 199 11.99 1.44 6.04
CA GLU A 199 12.95 2.44 6.56
C GLU A 199 13.56 3.28 5.43
N ALA A 200 13.74 2.70 4.24
CA ALA A 200 14.13 3.44 3.03
C ALA A 200 13.02 4.35 2.47
N GLY A 201 11.81 4.35 3.06
CA GLY A 201 10.69 5.22 2.70
C GLY A 201 9.83 4.70 1.54
N ASN A 202 9.91 3.40 1.25
CA ASN A 202 9.10 2.72 0.24
C ASN A 202 7.91 1.99 0.89
N LEU A 203 6.93 1.64 0.06
CA LEU A 203 5.82 0.77 0.47
C LEU A 203 6.27 -0.69 0.48
N ALA A 204 6.02 -1.38 1.59
CA ALA A 204 6.37 -2.79 1.73
C ALA A 204 5.42 -3.53 2.66
N SER A 205 5.31 -4.85 2.52
CA SER A 205 4.43 -5.68 3.36
C SER A 205 4.71 -5.49 4.85
N VAL A 206 3.65 -5.55 5.65
CA VAL A 206 3.70 -5.46 7.12
C VAL A 206 3.36 -6.84 7.69
N THR A 207 4.26 -7.35 8.50
CA THR A 207 4.17 -8.69 9.08
C THR A 207 4.35 -8.64 10.59
N THR A 208 3.58 -9.46 11.30
CA THR A 208 3.75 -9.78 12.72
C THR A 208 3.58 -11.28 12.92
N PHE A 209 3.71 -11.74 14.16
CA PHE A 209 3.60 -13.15 14.50
C PHE A 209 2.59 -13.36 15.62
N ALA A 210 1.90 -14.49 15.58
CA ALA A 210 0.94 -14.89 16.62
C ALA A 210 0.99 -16.41 16.85
N HIS A 211 0.66 -16.84 18.05
CA HIS A 211 0.43 -18.25 18.36
C HIS A 211 -0.99 -18.61 17.93
N VAL A 212 -1.13 -19.45 16.92
CA VAL A 212 -2.41 -19.73 16.26
C VAL A 212 -2.91 -21.12 16.63
N PHE A 213 -4.19 -21.20 16.99
CA PHE A 213 -4.94 -22.43 17.22
C PHE A 213 -6.07 -22.53 16.21
N VAL A 214 -6.29 -23.68 15.59
CA VAL A 214 -7.38 -23.92 14.64
C VAL A 214 -8.20 -25.11 15.11
N ASN A 215 -9.47 -24.89 15.43
CA ASN A 215 -10.40 -25.90 16.01
C ASN A 215 -9.82 -26.60 17.25
N GLY A 216 -9.00 -25.90 18.05
CA GLY A 216 -8.35 -26.42 19.25
C GLY A 216 -6.96 -27.01 19.01
N GLU A 217 -6.60 -27.30 17.75
CA GLU A 217 -5.25 -27.77 17.41
C GLU A 217 -4.23 -26.63 17.45
N ASP A 218 -3.09 -26.87 18.08
CA ASP A 218 -1.98 -25.92 18.15
C ASP A 218 -1.16 -25.92 16.84
N TRP A 219 -1.26 -24.84 16.11
CA TRP A 219 -0.49 -24.63 14.88
C TRP A 219 0.86 -23.95 15.12
N GLY A 220 1.15 -23.60 16.38
CA GLY A 220 2.35 -22.89 16.78
C GLY A 220 2.38 -21.45 16.32
N ILE A 221 3.60 -20.88 16.28
CA ILE A 221 3.76 -19.50 15.82
C ILE A 221 3.61 -19.43 14.30
N MET A 222 2.72 -18.55 13.86
CA MET A 222 2.44 -18.31 12.46
C MET A 222 2.78 -16.88 12.07
N ASN A 223 3.18 -16.68 10.84
CA ASN A 223 3.39 -15.38 10.22
C ASN A 223 2.02 -14.78 9.87
N ILE A 224 1.75 -13.58 10.32
CA ILE A 224 0.53 -12.81 10.05
C ILE A 224 0.90 -11.62 9.18
N GLU A 225 0.58 -11.69 7.89
CA GLU A 225 0.91 -10.69 6.88
C GLU A 225 -0.32 -9.84 6.54
N GLU A 226 -0.24 -8.53 6.68
CA GLU A 226 -1.32 -7.63 6.35
C GLU A 226 -1.64 -7.68 4.84
N HIS A 227 -2.94 -7.70 4.52
CA HIS A 227 -3.36 -7.62 3.12
C HIS A 227 -3.29 -6.18 2.62
N VAL A 228 -2.71 -6.00 1.43
CA VAL A 228 -2.67 -4.72 0.74
C VAL A 228 -4.10 -4.18 0.55
N SER A 229 -4.36 -3.02 1.11
CA SER A 229 -5.68 -2.40 1.21
C SER A 229 -5.55 -0.89 1.42
N LYS A 230 -6.68 -0.17 1.44
CA LYS A 230 -6.68 1.25 1.83
C LYS A 230 -6.01 1.47 3.20
N LYS A 231 -6.35 0.64 4.21
CA LYS A 231 -5.77 0.73 5.57
C LYS A 231 -4.25 0.48 5.57
N PHE A 232 -3.78 -0.47 4.77
CA PHE A 232 -2.36 -0.75 4.59
C PHE A 232 -1.59 0.46 4.03
N ILE A 233 -2.14 1.12 3.02
CA ILE A 233 -1.55 2.31 2.39
C ILE A 233 -1.51 3.48 3.37
N GLU A 234 -2.61 3.73 4.08
CA GLU A 234 -2.76 4.81 5.06
C GLU A 234 -1.77 4.68 6.23
N LYS A 235 -1.57 3.46 6.75
CA LYS A 235 -0.57 3.20 7.81
C LYS A 235 0.88 3.42 7.37
N GLN A 236 1.14 3.50 6.08
CA GLN A 236 2.44 3.80 5.50
C GLN A 236 2.52 5.21 4.90
N ASN A 237 1.72 6.12 5.45
CA ASN A 237 1.74 7.54 5.14
C ASN A 237 1.45 7.84 3.66
N ARG A 238 0.44 7.16 3.10
CA ARG A 238 -0.04 7.42 1.73
C ARG A 238 -1.55 7.61 1.71
N LYS A 239 -2.02 8.57 0.94
CA LYS A 239 -3.46 8.78 0.69
C LYS A 239 -4.04 7.62 -0.11
N SER A 240 -5.29 7.26 0.17
CA SER A 240 -5.96 6.16 -0.53
C SER A 240 -6.10 6.45 -2.04
N SER A 241 -5.64 5.52 -2.87
CA SER A 241 -5.76 5.61 -4.33
C SER A 241 -5.83 4.20 -4.95
N VAL A 242 -5.70 4.13 -6.26
CA VAL A 242 -5.71 2.89 -7.04
C VAL A 242 -4.44 2.07 -6.76
N ILE A 243 -4.63 0.76 -6.63
CA ILE A 243 -3.55 -0.21 -6.55
C ILE A 243 -3.74 -1.22 -7.68
N VAL A 244 -2.69 -1.47 -8.43
CA VAL A 244 -2.67 -2.43 -9.53
C VAL A 244 -1.68 -3.55 -9.28
N ARG A 245 -1.91 -4.69 -9.95
CA ARG A 245 -0.99 -5.82 -9.99
C ARG A 245 -1.15 -6.55 -11.31
N PHE A 246 -0.17 -7.36 -11.68
CA PHE A 246 -0.33 -8.31 -12.78
C PHE A 246 -1.03 -9.60 -12.32
N SER A 247 -1.66 -10.32 -13.24
CA SER A 247 -2.42 -11.55 -12.94
C SER A 247 -1.51 -12.72 -12.60
N ASN A 248 -1.60 -13.23 -11.37
CA ASN A 248 -0.89 -14.45 -10.98
C ASN A 248 -1.56 -15.71 -11.54
N GLU A 249 -2.87 -15.77 -11.69
CA GLU A 249 -3.59 -16.95 -12.18
C GLU A 249 -3.08 -17.38 -13.56
N LYS A 250 -2.96 -16.41 -14.47
CA LYS A 250 -2.47 -16.69 -15.82
C LYS A 250 -0.97 -16.98 -15.85
N HIS A 251 -0.18 -16.32 -15.01
CA HIS A 251 1.24 -16.61 -14.85
C HIS A 251 1.47 -18.08 -14.47
N TRP A 252 0.81 -18.53 -13.41
CA TRP A 252 0.97 -19.90 -12.94
C TRP A 252 0.42 -20.93 -13.91
N LEU A 253 -0.67 -20.63 -14.63
CA LEU A 253 -1.17 -21.47 -15.70
C LEU A 253 -0.08 -21.73 -16.74
N TYR A 254 0.57 -20.70 -17.23
CA TYR A 254 1.61 -20.81 -18.24
C TYR A 254 2.94 -21.32 -17.67
N GLY A 255 3.30 -20.91 -16.46
CA GLY A 255 4.53 -21.29 -15.78
C GLY A 255 4.64 -22.80 -15.52
N HIS A 256 3.55 -23.44 -15.11
CA HIS A 256 3.52 -24.88 -14.87
C HIS A 256 3.42 -25.71 -16.16
N THR A 257 3.19 -25.09 -17.28
CA THR A 257 2.96 -25.80 -18.56
C THR A 257 4.14 -25.73 -19.50
N SER A 258 5.21 -24.98 -19.18
CA SER A 258 6.40 -24.88 -20.02
C SER A 258 7.62 -25.53 -19.38
N GLU A 259 8.55 -26.01 -20.21
CA GLU A 259 9.83 -26.57 -19.76
C GLU A 259 10.76 -25.51 -19.14
N ASN A 260 10.50 -24.21 -19.38
CA ASN A 260 11.21 -23.09 -18.78
C ASN A 260 10.24 -22.11 -18.11
N PRO A 261 10.00 -22.22 -16.80
CA PRO A 261 9.03 -21.40 -16.08
C PRO A 261 9.32 -19.89 -16.12
N TYR A 262 10.51 -19.47 -16.50
CA TYR A 262 10.93 -18.06 -16.52
C TYR A 262 10.80 -17.38 -17.88
N SER A 263 10.36 -18.10 -18.93
CA SER A 263 10.32 -17.59 -20.31
C SER A 263 8.96 -17.01 -20.76
N HIS A 264 7.97 -16.88 -19.87
CA HIS A 264 6.53 -16.84 -20.21
C HIS A 264 5.91 -15.48 -20.46
N TYR A 265 6.63 -14.38 -20.21
CA TYR A 265 6.08 -13.03 -20.37
C TYR A 265 6.47 -12.41 -21.71
N ARG A 266 6.13 -13.09 -22.80
CA ARG A 266 6.27 -12.54 -24.15
C ARG A 266 4.94 -12.16 -24.77
N ILE A 267 3.96 -11.78 -24.00
CA ILE A 267 2.87 -11.01 -24.51
C ILE A 267 3.37 -9.58 -24.68
N SER A 268 3.30 -9.09 -25.92
CA SER A 268 3.72 -7.73 -26.27
C SER A 268 2.94 -6.64 -25.54
N ASP A 269 1.79 -6.99 -24.94
CA ASP A 269 0.91 -6.07 -24.21
C ASP A 269 0.76 -6.50 -22.73
N PRO A 270 1.61 -6.00 -21.83
CA PRO A 270 1.47 -6.26 -20.40
C PRO A 270 0.19 -5.72 -19.78
N SER A 271 -0.50 -4.77 -20.43
CA SER A 271 -1.77 -4.23 -19.94
C SER A 271 -2.88 -5.28 -19.86
N LEU A 272 -2.80 -6.34 -20.68
CA LEU A 272 -3.75 -7.46 -20.67
C LEU A 272 -3.70 -8.29 -19.37
N PHE A 273 -2.62 -8.18 -18.61
CA PHE A 273 -2.46 -8.85 -17.30
C PHE A 273 -2.68 -7.90 -16.12
N LEU A 274 -2.93 -6.63 -16.39
CA LEU A 274 -3.11 -5.62 -15.35
C LEU A 274 -4.47 -5.77 -14.66
N HIS A 275 -4.48 -5.85 -13.34
CA HIS A 275 -5.67 -5.97 -12.52
C HIS A 275 -5.71 -4.92 -11.41
N LEU A 276 -6.90 -4.38 -11.16
CA LEU A 276 -7.18 -3.52 -10.02
C LEU A 276 -7.41 -4.33 -8.75
N TYR A 277 -6.80 -3.94 -7.66
CA TYR A 277 -7.22 -4.37 -6.34
C TYR A 277 -8.65 -3.88 -6.07
N ASN A 278 -9.48 -4.79 -5.52
CA ASN A 278 -10.88 -4.49 -5.22
C ASN A 278 -11.66 -3.96 -6.46
N SER A 279 -11.42 -4.57 -7.62
CA SER A 279 -11.92 -4.16 -8.94
C SER A 279 -13.40 -3.79 -8.95
N LYS A 280 -14.28 -4.62 -8.33
CA LYS A 280 -15.74 -4.36 -8.26
C LYS A 280 -16.12 -3.00 -7.68
N LYS A 281 -15.34 -2.49 -6.71
CA LYS A 281 -15.56 -1.17 -6.10
C LYS A 281 -14.84 -0.07 -6.86
N SER A 282 -13.61 -0.32 -7.26
CA SER A 282 -12.78 0.65 -7.98
C SER A 282 -13.37 0.99 -9.35
N LEU A 283 -13.85 0.01 -10.11
CA LEU A 283 -14.46 0.23 -11.41
C LEU A 283 -15.81 0.96 -11.37
N LYS A 284 -16.47 1.05 -10.19
CA LYS A 284 -17.66 1.91 -10.01
C LYS A 284 -17.31 3.38 -9.88
N ASN A 285 -16.07 3.72 -9.58
CA ASN A 285 -15.59 5.09 -9.45
C ASN A 285 -15.02 5.57 -10.80
N PHE A 286 -15.60 6.62 -11.38
CA PHE A 286 -15.21 7.16 -12.67
C PHE A 286 -13.74 7.60 -12.70
N HIS A 287 -13.28 8.29 -11.67
CA HIS A 287 -11.89 8.74 -11.56
C HIS A 287 -10.90 7.56 -11.48
N HIS A 288 -11.24 6.49 -10.74
CA HIS A 288 -10.40 5.28 -10.70
C HIS A 288 -10.33 4.59 -12.08
N ARG A 289 -11.38 4.66 -12.90
CA ARG A 289 -11.35 4.14 -14.27
C ARG A 289 -10.41 4.95 -15.15
N LYS A 290 -10.44 6.28 -15.07
CA LYS A 290 -9.48 7.14 -15.78
C LYS A 290 -8.04 6.78 -15.41
N ILE A 291 -7.74 6.64 -14.11
CA ILE A 291 -6.42 6.23 -13.63
C ILE A 291 -6.03 4.87 -14.21
N TYR A 292 -6.94 3.89 -14.18
CA TYR A 292 -6.66 2.56 -14.71
C TYR A 292 -6.39 2.58 -16.23
N SER A 293 -7.18 3.32 -17.01
CA SER A 293 -6.93 3.50 -18.44
C SER A 293 -5.56 4.14 -18.69
N TYR A 294 -5.24 5.22 -17.98
CA TYR A 294 -3.93 5.87 -18.09
C TYR A 294 -2.77 4.91 -17.77
N ILE A 295 -2.89 4.10 -16.72
CA ILE A 295 -1.88 3.08 -16.39
C ILE A 295 -1.77 2.06 -17.52
N SER A 296 -2.90 1.53 -18.02
CA SER A 296 -2.93 0.55 -19.10
C SER A 296 -2.22 1.05 -20.35
N ASP A 297 -2.48 2.28 -20.76
CA ASP A 297 -1.92 2.86 -21.99
C ASP A 297 -0.41 3.17 -21.87
N ASN A 298 0.06 3.49 -20.65
CA ASN A 298 1.45 3.91 -20.44
C ASN A 298 2.37 2.80 -19.91
N ILE A 299 1.83 1.64 -19.53
CA ILE A 299 2.63 0.48 -19.13
C ILE A 299 3.11 -0.33 -20.36
N LEU A 300 2.62 0.00 -21.54
CA LEU A 300 3.00 -0.60 -22.81
C LEU A 300 4.46 -0.28 -23.18
N PRO A 301 5.15 -1.14 -23.96
CA PRO A 301 6.44 -0.81 -24.54
C PRO A 301 6.34 0.48 -25.38
N GLY A 302 7.21 1.44 -25.11
CA GLY A 302 7.18 2.77 -25.76
C GLY A 302 6.21 3.78 -25.12
N GLY A 303 5.43 3.39 -24.09
CA GLY A 303 4.63 4.31 -23.29
C GLY A 303 5.47 5.24 -22.42
N LYS A 304 4.85 6.30 -21.89
CA LYS A 304 5.52 7.22 -20.96
C LYS A 304 5.85 6.49 -19.68
N ASN A 305 7.07 6.70 -19.14
CA ASN A 305 7.44 6.09 -17.86
C ASN A 305 6.56 6.60 -16.72
N ILE A 306 5.63 5.75 -16.28
CA ILE A 306 4.68 6.03 -15.20
C ILE A 306 5.21 5.62 -13.81
N HIS A 307 6.39 5.02 -13.72
CA HIS A 307 6.94 4.59 -12.44
C HIS A 307 7.57 5.76 -11.68
N ASP A 308 7.43 5.76 -10.38
CA ASP A 308 8.19 6.66 -9.49
C ASP A 308 9.63 6.17 -9.40
N ILE A 309 10.53 6.89 -10.07
CA ILE A 309 11.93 6.50 -10.22
C ILE A 309 12.65 6.45 -8.87
N ASP A 310 12.32 7.33 -7.93
CA ASP A 310 12.95 7.34 -6.61
C ASP A 310 12.65 6.06 -5.82
N SER A 311 11.37 5.70 -5.69
CA SER A 311 10.95 4.52 -4.95
C SER A 311 11.34 3.23 -5.68
N PHE A 312 11.23 3.21 -7.01
CA PHE A 312 11.62 2.04 -7.80
C PHE A 312 13.13 1.79 -7.72
N SER A 313 13.98 2.84 -7.83
CA SER A 313 15.43 2.73 -7.67
C SER A 313 15.83 2.18 -6.31
N ARG A 314 15.24 2.70 -5.23
CA ARG A 314 15.53 2.19 -3.87
C ARG A 314 15.15 0.72 -3.72
N ALA A 315 13.98 0.31 -4.20
CA ALA A 315 13.56 -1.09 -4.16
C ALA A 315 14.50 -1.99 -5.00
N TYR A 316 14.90 -1.52 -6.18
CA TYR A 316 15.84 -2.22 -7.05
C TYR A 316 17.22 -2.39 -6.42
N ILE A 317 17.83 -1.29 -5.91
CA ILE A 317 19.14 -1.31 -5.24
C ILE A 317 19.10 -2.25 -4.02
N MET A 318 18.03 -2.20 -3.22
CA MET A 318 17.84 -3.09 -2.07
C MET A 318 17.79 -4.55 -2.50
N SER A 319 17.00 -4.87 -3.54
CA SER A 319 16.90 -6.22 -4.11
C SER A 319 18.22 -6.69 -4.70
N LEU A 320 18.98 -5.81 -5.36
CA LEU A 320 20.31 -6.11 -5.90
C LEU A 320 21.31 -6.45 -4.80
N ALA A 321 21.31 -5.73 -3.68
CA ALA A 321 22.15 -6.04 -2.52
C ALA A 321 21.82 -7.40 -1.90
N TRP A 322 20.56 -7.83 -1.99
CA TRP A 322 20.11 -9.18 -1.60
C TRP A 322 20.36 -10.23 -2.70
N ASN A 323 20.86 -9.80 -3.86
CA ASN A 323 21.07 -10.63 -5.05
C ASN A 323 19.84 -11.43 -5.48
N ASN A 324 18.64 -10.84 -5.27
CA ASN A 324 17.37 -11.47 -5.62
C ASN A 324 16.32 -10.41 -5.97
N MET A 325 15.67 -10.56 -7.12
CA MET A 325 14.66 -9.63 -7.65
C MET A 325 13.22 -10.12 -7.45
N HIS A 326 12.99 -11.21 -6.72
CA HIS A 326 11.69 -11.88 -6.60
C HIS A 326 10.54 -10.92 -6.24
N THR A 327 10.76 -9.98 -5.33
CA THR A 327 9.76 -9.00 -4.92
C THR A 327 9.35 -8.02 -6.02
N LEU A 328 10.20 -7.81 -7.04
CA LEU A 328 9.95 -6.90 -8.18
C LEU A 328 9.47 -7.65 -9.43
N GLU A 329 9.44 -8.97 -9.41
CA GLU A 329 8.92 -9.77 -10.51
C GLU A 329 7.43 -9.49 -10.75
N ASP A 330 6.99 -9.45 -12.02
CA ASP A 330 5.64 -9.02 -12.40
C ASP A 330 4.53 -9.76 -11.65
N TRP A 331 4.69 -11.07 -11.38
CA TRP A 331 3.72 -11.86 -10.63
C TRP A 331 3.67 -11.55 -9.13
N ASN A 332 4.72 -10.96 -8.55
CA ASN A 332 4.77 -10.51 -7.17
C ASN A 332 4.58 -9.02 -7.01
N ALA A 333 5.03 -8.24 -7.97
CA ALA A 333 4.99 -6.79 -7.91
C ALA A 333 3.55 -6.26 -7.82
N ARG A 334 3.37 -5.29 -6.95
CA ARG A 334 2.14 -4.50 -6.81
C ARG A 334 2.53 -3.06 -6.87
N TYR A 335 1.66 -2.23 -7.41
CA TYR A 335 1.95 -0.82 -7.61
C TYR A 335 0.81 0.02 -7.07
N TYR A 336 1.16 1.01 -6.26
CA TYR A 336 0.26 2.04 -5.77
C TYR A 336 0.37 3.26 -6.69
N PHE A 337 -0.76 3.74 -7.20
CA PHE A 337 -0.80 4.98 -7.97
C PHE A 337 -0.89 6.16 -6.99
N ASN A 338 0.17 6.94 -6.92
CA ASN A 338 0.23 8.11 -6.06
C ASN A 338 -0.59 9.26 -6.68
N PRO A 339 -1.67 9.73 -6.05
CA PRO A 339 -2.55 10.74 -6.61
C PRO A 339 -1.92 12.14 -6.69
N TYR A 340 -0.81 12.37 -5.99
CA TYR A 340 -0.08 13.63 -6.01
C TYR A 340 0.95 13.70 -7.14
N THR A 341 1.65 12.62 -7.42
CA THR A 341 2.71 12.57 -8.45
C THR A 341 2.23 11.96 -9.76
N LEU A 342 1.05 11.34 -9.77
CA LEU A 342 0.49 10.56 -10.88
C LEU A 342 1.46 9.47 -11.37
N LYS A 343 2.23 8.88 -10.44
CA LYS A 343 3.23 7.84 -10.67
C LYS A 343 2.91 6.57 -9.87
N LEU A 344 3.45 5.45 -10.35
CA LEU A 344 3.37 4.14 -9.69
C LEU A 344 4.54 3.95 -8.72
N GLU A 345 4.24 3.78 -7.44
CA GLU A 345 5.20 3.37 -6.41
C GLU A 345 5.11 1.85 -6.22
N PRO A 346 6.24 1.10 -6.22
CA PRO A 346 6.23 -0.33 -5.97
C PRO A 346 5.88 -0.62 -4.51
N ILE A 347 5.05 -1.66 -4.31
CA ILE A 347 4.77 -2.26 -3.01
C ILE A 347 5.49 -3.60 -2.98
N THR A 348 6.57 -3.69 -2.23
CA THR A 348 7.33 -4.94 -2.13
C THR A 348 6.65 -5.95 -1.20
N THR A 349 6.66 -7.19 -1.62
CA THR A 349 6.14 -8.35 -0.86
C THR A 349 6.92 -9.58 -1.27
N ASP A 350 7.02 -10.58 -0.39
CA ASP A 350 7.50 -11.91 -0.76
C ASP A 350 8.90 -11.91 -1.40
N GLN A 351 9.89 -11.41 -0.64
CA GLN A 351 11.28 -11.44 -1.05
C GLN A 351 11.88 -12.80 -0.72
N GLU A 352 12.15 -13.60 -1.71
CA GLU A 352 12.89 -14.83 -1.54
C GLU A 352 14.35 -14.59 -1.15
N PHE A 353 14.91 -15.56 -0.44
CA PHE A 353 16.24 -15.44 0.12
C PHE A 353 17.23 -16.43 -0.50
N TRP A 354 17.93 -15.95 -1.51
CA TRP A 354 19.07 -16.62 -2.10
C TRP A 354 20.31 -15.76 -1.87
N ILE A 355 20.81 -15.69 -0.62
CA ILE A 355 21.97 -14.86 -0.36
C ILE A 355 23.22 -15.54 -0.90
N GLU A 356 23.65 -15.04 -2.02
CA GLU A 356 24.97 -15.27 -2.58
C GLU A 356 25.71 -13.94 -2.76
N SER A 357 27.02 -14.04 -2.84
CA SER A 357 27.85 -12.91 -3.23
C SER A 357 27.49 -12.49 -4.65
N LEU A 358 27.26 -11.19 -4.86
CA LEU A 358 26.94 -10.61 -6.16
C LEU A 358 28.07 -10.90 -7.15
N LYS A 359 27.79 -11.71 -8.19
CA LYS A 359 28.76 -12.17 -9.20
C LYS A 359 28.70 -11.36 -10.49
N SER A 360 27.52 -11.18 -11.05
CA SER A 360 27.29 -10.41 -12.27
C SER A 360 25.83 -9.96 -12.33
N THR A 361 25.50 -9.07 -13.23
CA THR A 361 24.22 -8.34 -13.23
C THR A 361 23.39 -8.65 -14.48
N GLU A 362 23.18 -9.89 -14.83
CA GLU A 362 22.20 -10.27 -15.87
C GLU A 362 20.75 -9.85 -15.53
N SER A 363 20.46 -9.62 -14.24
CA SER A 363 19.14 -9.18 -13.77
C SER A 363 18.78 -7.74 -14.15
N GLY A 364 19.72 -6.91 -14.61
CA GLY A 364 19.47 -5.51 -14.99
C GLY A 364 18.60 -5.33 -16.23
N SER A 365 18.62 -6.29 -17.15
CA SER A 365 17.94 -6.19 -18.44
C SER A 365 16.43 -5.95 -18.36
N LYS A 366 15.79 -6.63 -17.43
CA LYS A 366 14.31 -6.60 -17.27
C LYS A 366 13.78 -5.24 -16.79
N TYR A 367 14.58 -4.50 -16.05
CA TYR A 367 14.20 -3.21 -15.47
C TYR A 367 14.79 -2.01 -16.20
N ALA A 368 15.56 -2.26 -17.27
CA ALA A 368 16.17 -1.21 -18.07
C ALA A 368 15.13 -0.27 -18.70
N ASN A 369 13.99 -0.79 -19.12
CA ASN A 369 12.88 0.01 -19.65
C ASN A 369 12.31 1.02 -18.63
N ILE A 370 12.49 0.78 -17.32
CA ILE A 370 12.05 1.68 -16.25
C ILE A 370 13.20 2.61 -15.82
N LEU A 371 14.41 2.07 -15.68
CA LEU A 371 15.54 2.74 -15.05
C LEU A 371 16.54 3.37 -16.03
N ALA A 372 16.57 2.97 -17.32
CA ALA A 372 17.53 3.52 -18.28
C ALA A 372 17.11 4.92 -18.76
N ASN A 373 17.20 5.91 -17.88
CA ASN A 373 16.85 7.30 -18.17
C ASN A 373 17.66 8.28 -17.30
N GLN A 374 17.71 9.54 -17.73
CA GLN A 374 18.46 10.59 -17.03
C GLN A 374 17.96 10.83 -15.61
N SER A 375 16.64 10.76 -15.37
CA SER A 375 16.07 10.94 -14.03
C SER A 375 16.58 9.89 -13.02
N PHE A 376 16.86 8.67 -13.47
CA PHE A 376 17.50 7.66 -12.62
C PHE A 376 18.93 8.04 -12.25
N LEU A 377 19.72 8.47 -13.23
CA LEU A 377 21.13 8.89 -13.01
C LEU A 377 21.21 10.08 -12.06
N ASP A 378 20.37 11.09 -12.25
CA ASP A 378 20.34 12.30 -11.41
C ASP A 378 20.00 11.98 -9.94
N LYS A 379 19.12 11.02 -9.71
CA LYS A 379 18.67 10.65 -8.36
C LYS A 379 19.47 9.51 -7.72
N LEU A 380 20.32 8.85 -8.50
CA LEU A 380 21.07 7.67 -8.07
C LEU A 380 21.95 7.93 -6.84
N PRO A 381 22.75 9.00 -6.75
CA PRO A 381 23.59 9.23 -5.56
C PRO A 381 22.78 9.32 -4.27
N LYS A 382 21.64 10.02 -4.29
CA LYS A 382 20.73 10.18 -3.15
C LYS A 382 20.13 8.83 -2.73
N ASN A 383 19.63 8.05 -3.70
CA ASN A 383 19.00 6.77 -3.43
C ASN A 383 20.00 5.71 -2.97
N LEU A 384 21.19 5.68 -3.57
CA LEU A 384 22.27 4.77 -3.21
C LEU A 384 22.74 5.02 -1.76
N ASN A 385 22.97 6.29 -1.38
CA ASN A 385 23.32 6.68 -0.02
C ASN A 385 22.24 6.29 0.99
N LYS A 386 20.97 6.51 0.63
CA LYS A 386 19.83 6.16 1.51
C LYS A 386 19.73 4.66 1.75
N VAL A 387 19.84 3.85 0.70
CA VAL A 387 19.81 2.38 0.82
C VAL A 387 21.03 1.87 1.57
N ASN A 388 22.24 2.38 1.29
CA ASN A 388 23.46 2.01 2.00
C ASN A 388 23.35 2.28 3.50
N LYS A 389 22.81 3.44 3.91
CA LYS A 389 22.56 3.77 5.32
C LYS A 389 21.62 2.78 5.99
N VAL A 390 20.59 2.32 5.29
CA VAL A 390 19.64 1.32 5.85
C VAL A 390 20.30 -0.05 5.95
N ILE A 391 21.06 -0.49 4.92
CA ILE A 391 21.75 -1.78 4.92
C ILE A 391 22.87 -1.82 5.98
N SER A 392 23.56 -0.72 6.27
CA SER A 392 24.54 -0.67 7.37
C SER A 392 23.92 -1.03 8.72
N ASN A 393 22.60 -0.80 8.88
CA ASN A 393 21.83 -1.11 10.09
C ASN A 393 21.11 -2.48 10.04
N ILE A 394 21.42 -3.36 9.08
CA ILE A 394 20.75 -4.67 8.92
C ILE A 394 20.73 -5.50 10.20
N ASP A 395 21.76 -5.39 11.05
CA ASP A 395 21.84 -6.13 12.32
C ASP A 395 20.70 -5.73 13.29
N LYS A 396 20.28 -4.45 13.26
CA LYS A 396 19.10 -3.97 14.02
C LYS A 396 17.83 -4.67 13.54
N HIS A 397 17.61 -4.73 12.24
CA HIS A 397 16.43 -5.37 11.64
C HIS A 397 16.41 -6.88 11.89
N LEU A 398 17.55 -7.55 11.74
CA LEU A 398 17.70 -8.96 12.10
C LEU A 398 17.50 -9.19 13.61
N SER A 399 17.91 -8.27 14.48
CA SER A 399 17.69 -8.38 15.94
C SER A 399 16.23 -8.33 16.30
N LEU A 400 15.44 -7.48 15.64
CA LEU A 400 13.99 -7.46 15.81
C LEU A 400 13.35 -8.78 15.39
N SER A 401 13.80 -9.39 14.28
CA SER A 401 13.32 -10.70 13.83
C SER A 401 13.72 -11.82 14.76
N GLN A 402 14.92 -11.78 15.33
CA GLN A 402 15.43 -12.83 16.23
C GLN A 402 14.79 -12.91 17.60
N SER A 403 14.09 -11.86 18.01
CA SER A 403 13.29 -11.97 19.23
C SER A 403 12.24 -13.09 19.14
N PHE A 404 12.06 -13.67 17.95
CA PHE A 404 11.10 -14.75 17.71
C PHE A 404 11.77 -16.11 17.58
N PHE A 405 12.96 -16.21 16.92
CA PHE A 405 13.65 -17.49 16.69
C PHE A 405 15.17 -17.31 16.60
N PRO A 406 15.96 -18.27 17.11
CA PRO A 406 17.40 -18.22 16.95
C PRO A 406 17.79 -18.53 15.50
N VAL A 407 18.36 -17.55 14.81
CA VAL A 407 18.91 -17.67 13.45
C VAL A 407 20.38 -17.24 13.48
N ASP A 408 21.24 -17.91 12.70
CA ASP A 408 22.61 -17.44 12.51
C ASP A 408 22.61 -16.17 11.64
N LYS A 409 22.85 -15.02 12.32
CA LYS A 409 22.74 -13.70 11.73
C LYS A 409 23.93 -13.29 10.91
N LYS A 410 25.12 -13.67 11.42
CA LYS A 410 26.36 -12.98 11.07
C LYS A 410 26.73 -13.20 9.60
N LYS A 411 26.60 -14.44 9.12
CA LYS A 411 26.97 -14.79 7.74
C LYS A 411 26.16 -14.03 6.71
N ASN A 412 24.85 -14.01 6.86
CA ASN A 412 23.94 -13.45 5.86
C ASN A 412 23.95 -11.92 5.86
N ALA A 413 23.98 -11.30 7.04
CA ALA A 413 24.18 -9.85 7.15
C ALA A 413 25.50 -9.40 6.52
N LYS A 414 26.57 -10.17 6.69
CA LYS A 414 27.87 -9.90 6.09
C LYS A 414 27.78 -9.91 4.56
N ILE A 415 27.14 -10.92 3.95
CA ILE A 415 27.00 -11.02 2.49
C ILE A 415 26.22 -9.81 1.92
N VAL A 416 25.11 -9.42 2.56
CA VAL A 416 24.32 -8.27 2.09
C VAL A 416 25.14 -6.96 2.18
N LYS A 417 25.89 -6.78 3.28
CA LYS A 417 26.78 -5.61 3.42
C LYS A 417 27.87 -5.61 2.36
N GLU A 418 28.56 -6.74 2.14
CA GLU A 418 29.60 -6.90 1.12
C GLU A 418 29.04 -6.65 -0.31
N ASN A 419 27.81 -7.15 -0.60
CA ASN A 419 27.16 -6.85 -1.86
C ASN A 419 26.90 -5.34 -2.02
N MET A 420 26.41 -4.69 -0.97
CA MET A 420 26.17 -3.23 -0.99
C MET A 420 27.47 -2.44 -1.17
N GLU A 421 28.56 -2.85 -0.50
CA GLU A 421 29.89 -2.26 -0.68
C GLU A 421 30.38 -2.38 -2.12
N LYS A 422 30.16 -3.53 -2.77
CA LYS A 422 30.46 -3.72 -4.20
C LYS A 422 29.65 -2.79 -5.09
N ILE A 423 28.34 -2.69 -4.85
CA ILE A 423 27.46 -1.81 -5.60
C ILE A 423 27.89 -0.36 -5.42
N PHE A 424 28.20 0.04 -4.18
CA PHE A 424 28.59 1.40 -3.84
C PHE A 424 29.97 1.80 -4.42
N SER A 425 30.98 0.92 -4.25
CA SER A 425 32.35 1.21 -4.70
C SER A 425 32.55 1.07 -6.22
N LYS A 426 31.71 0.28 -6.88
CA LYS A 426 31.78 0.01 -8.34
C LYS A 426 30.39 0.18 -8.96
N THR A 427 29.73 1.31 -8.68
CA THR A 427 28.38 1.65 -9.12
C THR A 427 28.21 1.50 -10.62
N GLU A 428 29.18 1.97 -11.41
CA GLU A 428 29.16 1.83 -12.87
C GLU A 428 29.04 0.35 -13.30
N LYS A 429 29.88 -0.51 -12.75
CA LYS A 429 29.95 -1.94 -13.11
C LYS A 429 28.69 -2.74 -12.70
N TYR A 430 28.20 -2.52 -11.48
CA TYR A 430 27.16 -3.39 -10.90
C TYR A 430 25.75 -2.83 -11.06
N LEU A 431 25.59 -1.56 -11.38
CA LEU A 431 24.29 -0.90 -11.41
C LEU A 431 24.02 -0.16 -12.72
N ILE A 432 24.91 0.75 -13.18
CA ILE A 432 24.64 1.60 -14.35
C ILE A 432 24.81 0.82 -15.66
N SER A 433 26.01 0.27 -15.90
CA SER A 433 26.31 -0.40 -17.17
C SER A 433 25.33 -1.56 -17.48
N PRO A 434 24.90 -2.41 -16.53
CA PRO A 434 23.92 -3.44 -16.81
C PRO A 434 22.54 -2.90 -17.23
N ILE A 435 22.11 -1.80 -16.63
CA ILE A 435 20.84 -1.15 -16.99
C ILE A 435 20.96 -0.50 -18.37
N MET A 436 22.01 0.25 -18.63
CA MET A 436 22.20 0.99 -19.90
C MET A 436 22.46 0.08 -21.10
N ALA A 437 23.29 -0.96 -20.93
CA ALA A 437 23.59 -1.92 -22.01
C ALA A 437 22.38 -2.68 -22.54
N HIS A 438 21.32 -2.83 -21.73
CA HIS A 438 20.12 -3.53 -22.14
C HIS A 438 19.05 -2.60 -22.74
N SER A 439 19.16 -1.28 -22.52
CA SER A 439 18.29 -0.32 -23.21
C SER A 439 18.54 -0.29 -24.72
N GLU A 440 19.78 -0.57 -25.14
CA GLU A 440 20.19 -0.62 -26.55
C GLU A 440 19.77 -1.94 -27.24
N LYS A 441 19.59 -3.03 -26.47
CA LYS A 441 19.24 -4.36 -27.00
C LYS A 441 17.74 -4.64 -27.06
N GLY A 442 16.89 -3.64 -27.02
CA GLY A 442 15.41 -3.71 -26.93
C GLY A 442 14.66 -4.50 -28.02
N LYS A 443 15.31 -5.41 -28.73
CA LYS A 443 14.67 -6.44 -29.54
C LYS A 443 14.75 -7.79 -28.82
N LEU A 444 13.61 -8.18 -28.24
CA LEU A 444 13.39 -9.56 -27.78
C LEU A 444 13.68 -10.52 -28.93
N SER A 445 14.70 -11.36 -28.79
CA SER A 445 14.99 -12.40 -29.79
C SER A 445 13.81 -13.37 -29.89
N ASP A 446 13.36 -13.63 -31.11
CA ASP A 446 12.37 -14.65 -31.43
C ASP A 446 12.91 -16.04 -31.07
N ARG A 447 12.77 -16.46 -29.84
CA ARG A 447 12.97 -17.85 -29.47
C ARG A 447 11.61 -18.53 -29.54
N ASN A 448 11.49 -19.51 -30.41
CA ASN A 448 10.33 -20.42 -30.48
C ASN A 448 10.18 -21.11 -29.11
N ILE A 449 9.15 -20.73 -28.37
CA ILE A 449 8.84 -21.32 -27.08
C ILE A 449 7.74 -22.34 -27.31
N ILE A 450 8.04 -23.61 -27.03
CA ILE A 450 7.03 -24.65 -26.99
C ILE A 450 6.28 -24.51 -25.67
N VAL A 451 5.06 -23.98 -25.73
CA VAL A 451 4.18 -23.87 -24.56
C VAL A 451 3.45 -25.18 -24.36
N LYS A 452 3.69 -25.88 -23.25
CA LYS A 452 2.90 -27.05 -22.87
C LYS A 452 1.54 -26.50 -22.34
N LEU A 453 0.47 -26.80 -23.08
CA LEU A 453 -0.87 -26.24 -22.79
C LEU A 453 -1.45 -26.87 -21.53
N PRO A 454 -2.13 -26.09 -20.66
CA PRO A 454 -2.87 -26.63 -19.52
C PRO A 454 -3.93 -27.61 -19.98
N THR A 455 -4.33 -28.50 -19.09
CA THR A 455 -5.48 -29.36 -19.37
C THR A 455 -6.72 -28.47 -19.57
N LYS A 456 -7.63 -28.92 -20.44
CA LYS A 456 -8.88 -28.21 -20.66
C LYS A 456 -9.64 -27.95 -19.37
N GLN A 457 -9.58 -28.89 -18.41
CA GLN A 457 -10.21 -28.77 -17.10
C GLN A 457 -9.60 -27.60 -16.29
N GLN A 458 -8.28 -27.46 -16.23
CA GLN A 458 -7.62 -26.36 -15.54
C GLN A 458 -8.02 -25.00 -16.13
N ALA A 459 -8.05 -24.89 -17.45
CA ALA A 459 -8.46 -23.66 -18.11
C ALA A 459 -9.94 -23.31 -17.91
N SER A 460 -10.83 -24.31 -17.80
CA SER A 460 -12.27 -24.09 -17.55
C SER A 460 -12.58 -23.53 -16.17
N GLU A 461 -11.68 -23.63 -15.22
CA GLU A 461 -11.89 -23.13 -13.84
C GLU A 461 -11.61 -21.64 -13.66
N PHE A 462 -11.09 -20.95 -14.70
CA PHE A 462 -10.83 -19.52 -14.61
C PHE A 462 -12.11 -18.72 -14.41
N LYS A 463 -12.01 -17.67 -13.58
CA LYS A 463 -13.13 -16.75 -13.30
C LYS A 463 -13.51 -15.93 -14.52
N GLU A 464 -12.55 -15.70 -15.40
CA GLU A 464 -12.67 -14.89 -16.60
C GLU A 464 -11.98 -15.60 -17.74
N HIS A 465 -12.68 -15.84 -18.84
CA HIS A 465 -12.10 -16.44 -20.03
C HIS A 465 -11.47 -15.40 -20.94
N LEU A 466 -12.05 -14.20 -20.98
CA LEU A 466 -11.59 -13.10 -21.83
C LEU A 466 -11.15 -11.90 -20.98
N HIS A 467 -10.15 -11.18 -21.48
CA HIS A 467 -9.94 -9.80 -21.13
C HIS A 467 -10.74 -8.93 -22.09
N VAL A 468 -11.66 -8.11 -21.59
CA VAL A 468 -12.56 -7.30 -22.42
C VAL A 468 -12.29 -5.83 -22.15
N LYS A 469 -11.94 -5.09 -23.21
CA LYS A 469 -11.81 -3.63 -23.17
C LYS A 469 -13.03 -3.00 -23.87
N HIS A 470 -13.62 -1.98 -23.28
CA HIS A 470 -14.67 -1.15 -23.88
C HIS A 470 -14.16 0.28 -23.97
N TYR A 471 -14.01 0.75 -25.20
CA TYR A 471 -13.52 2.10 -25.49
C TYR A 471 -14.66 3.12 -25.49
N THR A 472 -14.31 4.39 -25.27
CA THR A 472 -15.28 5.48 -25.20
C THR A 472 -15.93 5.78 -26.57
N ASP A 473 -15.32 5.35 -27.67
CA ASP A 473 -15.92 5.40 -29.02
C ASP A 473 -16.99 4.31 -29.28
N GLY A 474 -17.21 3.43 -28.29
CA GLY A 474 -18.13 2.31 -28.40
C GLY A 474 -17.53 1.04 -28.97
N THR A 475 -16.22 0.92 -29.07
CA THR A 475 -15.54 -0.29 -29.50
C THR A 475 -15.38 -1.27 -28.34
N LEU A 476 -15.74 -2.54 -28.54
CA LEU A 476 -15.40 -3.65 -27.64
C LEU A 476 -14.30 -4.48 -28.25
N GLU A 477 -13.21 -4.71 -27.51
CA GLU A 477 -12.14 -5.63 -27.87
C GLU A 477 -12.14 -6.83 -26.93
N LEU A 478 -12.11 -8.03 -27.52
CA LEU A 478 -12.14 -9.31 -26.82
C LEU A 478 -10.79 -10.01 -27.00
N TYR A 479 -10.04 -10.15 -25.91
CA TYR A 479 -8.73 -10.82 -25.88
C TYR A 479 -8.84 -12.17 -25.18
N ASN A 480 -8.54 -13.25 -25.89
CA ASN A 480 -8.50 -14.59 -25.31
C ASN A 480 -7.08 -14.94 -24.88
N LEU A 481 -6.81 -14.83 -23.61
CA LEU A 481 -5.51 -15.17 -23.00
C LEU A 481 -5.46 -16.64 -22.52
N LEU A 482 -6.35 -17.49 -23.02
CA LEU A 482 -6.35 -18.93 -22.78
C LEU A 482 -5.74 -19.68 -23.99
N PRO A 483 -5.27 -20.91 -23.80
CA PRO A 483 -4.52 -21.63 -24.83
C PRO A 483 -5.37 -22.15 -25.98
N ASP A 484 -6.68 -22.25 -25.85
CA ASP A 484 -7.61 -22.74 -26.89
C ASP A 484 -8.77 -21.74 -27.07
N ASN A 485 -9.59 -21.96 -28.06
CA ASN A 485 -10.70 -21.07 -28.42
C ASN A 485 -11.71 -20.87 -27.26
N VAL A 486 -12.14 -19.64 -27.09
CA VAL A 486 -13.26 -19.27 -26.22
C VAL A 486 -14.47 -18.93 -27.06
N ILE A 487 -15.64 -19.45 -26.69
CA ILE A 487 -16.90 -19.19 -27.37
C ILE A 487 -17.66 -18.11 -26.60
N VAL A 488 -17.94 -16.98 -27.25
CA VAL A 488 -18.82 -15.94 -26.73
C VAL A 488 -20.25 -16.36 -27.00
N LYS A 489 -20.99 -16.73 -25.96
CA LYS A 489 -22.39 -17.17 -26.06
C LYS A 489 -23.36 -16.01 -26.29
N ASN A 490 -23.12 -14.90 -25.62
CA ASN A 490 -23.85 -13.67 -25.82
C ASN A 490 -23.08 -12.46 -25.27
N ILE A 491 -23.41 -11.31 -25.84
CA ILE A 491 -23.01 -9.99 -25.32
C ILE A 491 -24.30 -9.26 -25.02
N LEU A 492 -24.64 -9.14 -23.75
CA LEU A 492 -25.88 -8.52 -23.32
C LEU A 492 -25.68 -7.02 -23.07
N PHE A 493 -26.57 -6.22 -23.60
CA PHE A 493 -26.75 -4.82 -23.27
C PHE A 493 -28.17 -4.60 -22.77
N ASN A 494 -28.35 -4.15 -21.52
CA ASN A 494 -29.65 -4.05 -20.87
C ASN A 494 -30.49 -5.34 -20.97
N GLY A 495 -29.83 -6.49 -20.88
CA GLY A 495 -30.49 -7.81 -20.94
C GLY A 495 -30.81 -8.33 -22.34
N LYS A 496 -30.60 -7.54 -23.41
CA LYS A 496 -30.76 -7.96 -24.80
C LYS A 496 -29.42 -8.33 -25.43
N SER A 497 -29.38 -9.43 -26.18
CA SER A 497 -28.15 -9.84 -26.88
C SER A 497 -27.87 -8.92 -28.06
N LEU A 498 -26.60 -8.48 -28.15
CA LEU A 498 -26.09 -7.69 -29.29
C LEU A 498 -25.66 -8.59 -30.48
N ILE A 499 -25.39 -9.85 -30.19
CA ILE A 499 -24.93 -10.81 -31.21
C ILE A 499 -26.06 -11.79 -31.53
N LYS A 500 -26.19 -12.14 -32.83
CA LYS A 500 -27.18 -13.11 -33.33
C LYS A 500 -26.64 -14.53 -33.38
N ARG A 501 -25.30 -14.69 -33.38
CA ARG A 501 -24.58 -15.98 -33.41
C ARG A 501 -23.45 -15.96 -32.43
N GLU A 502 -23.06 -17.14 -31.97
CA GLU A 502 -21.85 -17.30 -31.15
C GLU A 502 -20.60 -16.83 -31.88
N ILE A 503 -19.66 -16.22 -31.16
CA ILE A 503 -18.40 -15.75 -31.71
C ILE A 503 -17.27 -16.61 -31.13
N ILE A 504 -16.41 -17.14 -31.98
CA ILE A 504 -15.21 -17.85 -31.58
C ILE A 504 -14.08 -16.83 -31.46
N VAL A 505 -13.48 -16.72 -30.28
CA VAL A 505 -12.30 -15.89 -30.03
C VAL A 505 -11.09 -16.81 -29.93
N PRO A 506 -10.19 -16.82 -30.94
CA PRO A 506 -9.00 -17.68 -30.93
C PRO A 506 -8.04 -17.25 -29.82
N SER A 507 -7.13 -18.16 -29.45
CA SER A 507 -6.08 -17.84 -28.48
C SER A 507 -5.21 -16.69 -28.98
N TYR A 508 -5.00 -15.67 -28.15
CA TYR A 508 -4.12 -14.52 -28.47
C TYR A 508 -2.66 -14.93 -28.71
N PHE A 509 -2.24 -16.09 -28.19
CA PHE A 509 -0.91 -16.65 -28.45
C PHE A 509 -0.75 -17.21 -29.87
N LEU A 510 -1.86 -17.62 -30.48
CA LEU A 510 -1.89 -18.15 -31.85
C LEU A 510 -2.24 -17.05 -32.86
N SER A 511 -3.05 -16.09 -32.44
CA SER A 511 -3.48 -14.94 -33.24
C SER A 511 -3.45 -13.71 -32.34
N PRO A 512 -2.37 -12.90 -32.34
CA PRO A 512 -2.17 -11.80 -31.39
C PRO A 512 -3.00 -10.55 -31.75
N GLU A 513 -4.24 -10.74 -32.14
CA GLU A 513 -5.21 -9.69 -32.44
C GLU A 513 -6.50 -9.92 -31.66
N PRO A 514 -7.15 -8.86 -31.14
CA PRO A 514 -8.46 -8.99 -30.50
C PRO A 514 -9.57 -9.19 -31.54
N ILE A 515 -10.68 -9.79 -31.11
CA ILE A 515 -11.93 -9.68 -31.86
C ILE A 515 -12.59 -8.36 -31.49
N THR A 516 -12.82 -7.51 -32.50
CA THR A 516 -13.38 -6.18 -32.35
C THR A 516 -14.88 -6.16 -32.70
N ILE A 517 -15.69 -5.54 -31.83
CA ILE A 517 -17.14 -5.39 -31.99
C ILE A 517 -17.50 -3.93 -31.80
N SER A 518 -18.19 -3.33 -32.78
CA SER A 518 -18.67 -1.96 -32.65
C SER A 518 -20.00 -1.91 -31.90
N THR A 519 -20.06 -1.04 -30.88
CA THR A 519 -21.27 -0.70 -30.13
C THR A 519 -21.58 0.80 -30.19
N SER A 520 -21.00 1.52 -31.15
CA SER A 520 -21.05 2.98 -31.28
C SER A 520 -22.47 3.58 -31.25
N ASN A 521 -23.47 2.81 -31.70
CA ASN A 521 -24.87 3.24 -31.72
C ASN A 521 -25.58 3.15 -30.34
N LEU A 522 -24.94 2.67 -29.31
CA LEU A 522 -25.58 2.36 -28.03
C LEU A 522 -25.27 3.35 -26.89
N GLY A 523 -24.42 4.32 -27.18
CA GLY A 523 -23.92 5.27 -26.18
C GLY A 523 -22.96 4.64 -25.15
N ILE A 524 -22.21 5.48 -24.43
CA ILE A 524 -21.31 5.04 -23.38
C ILE A 524 -22.09 4.89 -22.08
N HIS A 525 -22.46 3.67 -21.73
CA HIS A 525 -23.09 3.40 -20.44
C HIS A 525 -22.28 2.39 -19.64
N ASP A 526 -21.77 2.85 -18.51
CA ASP A 526 -21.09 2.03 -17.52
C ASP A 526 -21.93 0.86 -17.04
N ASN A 527 -21.37 -0.33 -16.99
CA ASN A 527 -21.93 -1.55 -16.41
C ASN A 527 -23.16 -2.17 -17.12
N MET A 528 -23.50 -1.77 -18.33
CA MET A 528 -24.65 -2.31 -19.03
C MET A 528 -24.32 -3.53 -19.91
N PHE A 529 -23.03 -3.74 -20.20
CA PHE A 529 -22.60 -4.89 -20.99
C PHE A 529 -22.27 -6.10 -20.11
N VAL A 530 -22.69 -7.28 -20.56
CA VAL A 530 -22.32 -8.55 -19.97
C VAL A 530 -21.82 -9.47 -21.07
N VAL A 531 -20.55 -9.89 -21.03
CA VAL A 531 -19.98 -10.85 -21.97
C VAL A 531 -19.95 -12.22 -21.31
N ASN A 532 -20.79 -13.13 -21.75
CA ASN A 532 -20.86 -14.50 -21.29
C ASN A 532 -20.12 -15.43 -22.24
N THR A 533 -19.22 -16.23 -21.73
CA THR A 533 -18.33 -17.10 -22.51
C THR A 533 -18.29 -18.51 -21.98
N GLU A 534 -18.03 -19.43 -22.87
CA GLU A 534 -17.76 -20.84 -22.60
C GLU A 534 -16.39 -21.20 -23.17
N TYR A 535 -15.60 -21.95 -22.42
CA TYR A 535 -14.36 -22.52 -22.92
C TYR A 535 -14.66 -23.78 -23.71
N LYS A 536 -14.11 -23.92 -24.92
CA LYS A 536 -14.42 -25.01 -25.84
C LYS A 536 -14.32 -26.40 -25.18
N GLY A 537 -15.43 -27.10 -25.15
CA GLY A 537 -15.57 -28.45 -24.57
C GLY A 537 -15.98 -28.50 -23.11
N PHE A 538 -16.37 -27.34 -22.51
CA PHE A 538 -16.89 -27.25 -21.14
C PHE A 538 -18.17 -26.42 -21.09
N SER A 539 -19.21 -26.96 -20.48
CA SER A 539 -20.54 -26.35 -20.41
C SER A 539 -20.70 -25.21 -19.40
N ARG A 540 -19.61 -24.82 -18.73
CA ARG A 540 -19.66 -23.73 -17.74
C ARG A 540 -19.60 -22.38 -18.41
N VAL A 541 -20.66 -21.60 -18.30
CA VAL A 541 -20.69 -20.22 -18.77
C VAL A 541 -20.08 -19.28 -17.72
N VAL A 542 -19.12 -18.48 -18.16
CA VAL A 542 -18.41 -17.50 -17.32
C VAL A 542 -18.77 -16.08 -17.75
N LYS A 543 -19.10 -15.23 -16.77
CA LYS A 543 -19.29 -13.80 -16.96
C LYS A 543 -17.93 -13.10 -16.87
N ASN A 544 -17.52 -12.43 -17.94
CA ASN A 544 -16.26 -11.68 -17.95
C ASN A 544 -16.46 -10.24 -17.48
N ASN A 545 -15.45 -9.70 -16.78
CA ASN A 545 -15.42 -8.28 -16.42
C ASN A 545 -15.01 -7.45 -17.63
N ILE A 546 -15.66 -6.31 -17.80
CA ILE A 546 -15.36 -5.35 -18.87
C ILE A 546 -14.60 -4.19 -18.24
N THR A 547 -13.49 -3.83 -18.82
CA THR A 547 -12.70 -2.66 -18.45
C THR A 547 -13.02 -1.53 -19.39
N LEU A 548 -13.56 -0.44 -18.88
CA LEU A 548 -13.76 0.78 -19.67
C LEU A 548 -12.41 1.47 -19.87
N VAL A 549 -12.03 1.67 -21.13
CA VAL A 549 -10.83 2.40 -21.54
C VAL A 549 -11.26 3.77 -22.05
N SER A 550 -10.70 4.83 -21.49
CA SER A 550 -10.94 6.21 -21.91
C SER A 550 -9.90 6.62 -22.94
N ASP A 551 -10.32 7.29 -24.00
CA ASP A 551 -9.42 7.86 -25.00
C ASP A 551 -8.58 8.98 -24.39
N LYS A 552 -7.31 9.04 -24.76
CA LYS A 552 -6.31 10.10 -24.50
C LYS A 552 -6.51 10.88 -23.20
N ILE A 553 -6.15 10.25 -22.09
CA ILE A 553 -6.14 10.93 -20.79
C ILE A 553 -4.84 11.74 -20.66
N ASN A 554 -4.99 13.06 -20.49
CA ASN A 554 -3.86 13.94 -20.30
C ASN A 554 -3.36 13.89 -18.84
N ASN A 555 -2.05 13.95 -18.69
CA ASN A 555 -1.40 14.12 -17.41
C ASN A 555 -0.88 15.56 -17.31
N PRO A 556 -1.52 16.44 -16.52
CA PRO A 556 -1.12 17.85 -16.45
C PRO A 556 0.29 18.02 -15.89
N LEU A 557 0.77 17.07 -15.08
CA LEU A 557 2.13 17.12 -14.52
C LEU A 557 3.23 16.88 -15.57
N LEU A 558 2.90 16.55 -16.82
CA LEU A 558 3.87 16.42 -17.91
C LEU A 558 3.97 17.70 -18.78
N LEU A 559 3.18 18.72 -18.45
CA LEU A 559 3.16 19.98 -19.20
C LEU A 559 4.11 21.00 -18.56
N ASN A 560 4.54 21.96 -19.38
CA ASN A 560 5.16 23.21 -18.98
C ASN A 560 4.55 24.31 -19.85
N THR A 561 3.81 25.22 -19.25
CA THR A 561 3.07 26.27 -19.95
C THR A 561 3.65 27.66 -19.67
N ALA A 562 4.81 27.75 -19.03
CA ALA A 562 5.41 29.03 -18.64
C ALA A 562 5.61 29.98 -19.84
N ASN A 563 6.05 29.43 -20.97
CA ASN A 563 6.28 30.21 -22.20
C ASN A 563 5.00 30.67 -22.93
N ASP A 564 3.84 30.22 -22.46
CA ASP A 564 2.55 30.62 -23.06
C ASP A 564 2.03 31.96 -22.53
N PHE A 565 2.78 32.61 -21.64
CA PHE A 565 2.38 33.85 -20.98
C PHE A 565 3.48 34.92 -21.13
N ASP A 566 3.13 36.07 -21.69
CA ASP A 566 4.08 37.18 -21.90
C ASP A 566 4.58 37.81 -20.59
N PHE A 567 3.89 37.55 -19.47
CA PHE A 567 4.24 38.05 -18.15
C PHE A 567 5.08 37.06 -17.31
N ILE A 568 5.48 35.92 -17.89
CA ILE A 568 6.36 34.95 -17.24
C ILE A 568 7.73 34.95 -17.93
N ASN A 569 8.74 35.46 -17.24
CA ASN A 569 10.12 35.43 -17.70
C ASN A 569 10.83 34.17 -17.24
N LYS A 570 11.54 33.52 -18.17
CA LYS A 570 12.49 32.45 -17.84
C LYS A 570 13.84 33.10 -17.48
N LEU A 571 14.21 32.99 -16.20
CA LEU A 571 15.48 33.56 -15.70
C LEU A 571 16.67 32.60 -15.85
N ASP A 572 16.37 31.26 -15.77
CA ASP A 572 17.39 30.20 -15.89
C ASP A 572 16.65 28.90 -16.36
N GLU A 573 17.41 27.81 -16.56
CA GLU A 573 16.79 26.52 -17.02
C GLU A 573 15.59 26.06 -16.18
N LYS A 574 15.64 26.26 -14.87
CA LYS A 574 14.59 25.85 -13.91
C LYS A 574 14.17 27.01 -13.00
N LYS A 575 14.21 28.24 -13.46
CA LYS A 575 13.82 29.40 -12.67
C LYS A 575 12.99 30.37 -13.51
N TYR A 576 11.81 30.70 -13.00
CA TYR A 576 10.83 31.54 -13.68
C TYR A 576 10.38 32.69 -12.77
N GLU A 577 9.97 33.80 -13.37
CA GLU A 577 9.45 34.96 -12.67
C GLU A 577 8.19 35.49 -13.32
N ILE A 578 7.12 35.67 -12.54
CA ILE A 578 5.97 36.48 -12.93
C ILE A 578 6.30 37.92 -12.63
N ILE A 579 6.39 38.74 -13.67
CA ILE A 579 6.74 40.15 -13.55
C ILE A 579 5.60 40.96 -12.90
N LYS A 580 5.96 42.06 -12.24
CA LYS A 580 5.00 42.98 -11.61
C LYS A 580 3.95 43.46 -12.59
N GLY A 581 2.67 43.42 -12.19
CA GLY A 581 1.54 43.88 -12.99
C GLY A 581 0.21 43.30 -12.54
N ASN A 582 -0.84 43.67 -13.30
CA ASN A 582 -2.18 43.11 -13.15
C ASN A 582 -2.46 42.21 -14.36
N TRP A 583 -2.51 40.90 -14.14
CA TRP A 583 -2.57 39.91 -15.21
C TRP A 583 -3.82 39.04 -15.14
N ASN A 584 -4.49 38.85 -16.26
CA ASN A 584 -5.58 37.88 -16.40
C ASN A 584 -5.02 36.52 -16.79
N VAL A 585 -5.35 35.50 -16.01
CA VAL A 585 -4.90 34.12 -16.20
C VAL A 585 -6.09 33.27 -16.67
N ASN A 586 -6.15 32.95 -17.95
CA ASN A 586 -7.27 32.24 -18.57
C ASN A 586 -7.02 30.74 -18.82
N LYS A 587 -5.81 30.26 -18.60
CA LYS A 587 -5.38 28.86 -18.72
C LYS A 587 -4.39 28.47 -17.58
N PRO A 588 -4.12 27.18 -17.36
CA PRO A 588 -3.19 26.75 -16.31
C PRO A 588 -1.77 27.29 -16.48
N ILE A 589 -1.16 27.77 -15.39
CA ILE A 589 0.26 28.06 -15.28
C ILE A 589 0.94 26.81 -14.70
N ILE A 590 1.75 26.11 -15.49
CA ILE A 590 2.48 24.91 -15.06
C ILE A 590 3.96 25.15 -15.31
N VAL A 591 4.77 25.09 -14.24
CA VAL A 591 6.17 25.45 -14.26
C VAL A 591 7.04 24.27 -13.85
N GLU A 592 8.06 23.94 -14.68
CA GLU A 592 9.04 22.91 -14.41
C GLU A 592 10.28 23.54 -13.73
N GLY A 593 10.15 23.92 -12.47
CA GLY A 593 11.20 24.57 -11.68
C GLY A 593 10.65 25.54 -10.65
N ASP A 594 11.52 26.39 -10.12
CA ASP A 594 11.16 27.41 -9.13
C ASP A 594 10.40 28.57 -9.78
N LEU A 595 9.35 29.06 -9.15
CA LEU A 595 8.55 30.20 -9.59
C LEU A 595 8.63 31.35 -8.58
N HIS A 596 9.00 32.52 -9.02
CA HIS A 596 8.97 33.75 -8.26
C HIS A 596 7.82 34.67 -8.74
N ILE A 597 7.04 35.22 -7.82
CA ILE A 597 6.02 36.23 -8.13
C ILE A 597 6.51 37.56 -7.61
N SER A 598 6.68 38.52 -8.50
CA SER A 598 7.18 39.87 -8.15
C SER A 598 6.24 40.63 -7.24
N LEU A 599 6.82 41.47 -6.38
CA LEU A 599 6.14 42.33 -5.42
C LEU A 599 5.00 43.16 -6.05
N GLY A 600 3.86 43.22 -5.43
CA GLY A 600 2.70 44.00 -5.87
C GLY A 600 2.01 43.46 -7.13
N THR A 601 2.27 42.21 -7.48
CA THR A 601 1.59 41.54 -8.60
C THR A 601 0.15 41.16 -8.22
N SER A 602 -0.77 41.36 -9.16
CA SER A 602 -2.16 40.89 -9.06
C SER A 602 -2.45 39.90 -10.19
N LEU A 603 -2.80 38.66 -9.86
CA LEU A 603 -3.26 37.66 -10.81
C LEU A 603 -4.76 37.41 -10.64
N VAL A 604 -5.49 37.50 -11.75
CA VAL A 604 -6.94 37.30 -11.78
C VAL A 604 -7.26 36.08 -12.64
N PHE A 605 -7.76 35.03 -12.04
CA PHE A 605 -7.88 33.71 -12.66
C PHE A 605 -9.28 33.41 -13.17
N SER A 606 -9.36 32.81 -14.36
CA SER A 606 -10.60 32.20 -14.83
C SER A 606 -10.91 30.88 -14.11
N LYS A 607 -12.15 30.40 -14.22
CA LYS A 607 -12.67 29.21 -13.51
C LYS A 607 -11.81 27.94 -13.68
N ASN A 608 -11.18 27.74 -14.83
CA ASN A 608 -10.39 26.54 -15.12
C ASN A 608 -8.88 26.75 -15.00
N ALA A 609 -8.45 27.94 -14.62
CA ALA A 609 -7.04 28.26 -14.41
C ALA A 609 -6.56 27.82 -13.02
N TYR A 610 -5.29 27.47 -12.93
CA TYR A 610 -4.60 27.07 -11.70
C TYR A 610 -3.08 27.25 -11.86
N ILE A 611 -2.36 27.13 -10.76
CA ILE A 611 -0.89 27.15 -10.75
C ILE A 611 -0.36 25.77 -10.30
N ILE A 612 0.53 25.17 -11.08
CA ILE A 612 1.35 24.00 -10.67
C ILE A 612 2.83 24.39 -10.75
N VAL A 613 3.54 24.21 -9.63
CA VAL A 613 4.98 24.46 -9.54
C VAL A 613 5.70 23.18 -9.14
N LYS A 614 6.58 22.68 -10.02
CA LYS A 614 7.42 21.49 -9.76
C LYS A 614 8.81 21.90 -9.24
N GLY A 615 8.80 22.80 -8.28
CA GLY A 615 9.91 23.44 -7.61
C GLY A 615 9.38 24.31 -6.47
N SER A 616 10.15 25.27 -5.96
CA SER A 616 9.70 26.19 -4.92
C SER A 616 8.87 27.35 -5.49
N LEU A 617 7.89 27.82 -4.73
CA LEU A 617 7.10 29.02 -5.05
C LEU A 617 7.43 30.12 -4.06
N ILE A 618 7.94 31.24 -4.58
CA ILE A 618 8.30 32.42 -3.79
C ILE A 618 7.32 33.55 -4.12
N ALA A 619 6.50 33.97 -3.18
CA ALA A 619 5.51 35.04 -3.29
C ALA A 619 5.70 36.00 -2.11
N ILE A 620 6.56 37.00 -2.28
CA ILE A 620 6.89 37.97 -1.23
C ILE A 620 6.36 39.35 -1.64
N GLY A 621 5.23 39.74 -1.05
CA GLY A 621 4.64 41.09 -1.17
C GLY A 621 5.17 42.04 -0.12
N GLY A 622 4.91 43.34 -0.31
CA GLY A 622 5.11 44.38 0.71
C GLY A 622 3.85 44.59 1.54
N GLU A 623 3.98 45.24 2.69
CA GLU A 623 2.82 45.61 3.52
C GLU A 623 1.84 46.49 2.73
N ASP A 624 2.35 47.54 2.07
CA ASP A 624 1.55 48.43 1.23
C ASP A 624 1.30 47.94 -0.19
N ASN A 625 2.01 46.89 -0.63
CA ASN A 625 1.94 46.35 -1.97
C ASN A 625 1.89 44.82 -1.94
N PRO A 626 0.83 44.21 -1.38
CA PRO A 626 0.71 42.77 -1.29
C PRO A 626 0.58 42.12 -2.67
N ILE A 627 0.92 40.83 -2.76
CA ILE A 627 0.58 40.00 -3.92
C ILE A 627 -0.89 39.57 -3.77
N THR A 628 -1.66 39.68 -4.85
CA THR A 628 -3.09 39.31 -4.84
C THR A 628 -3.38 38.22 -5.87
N LEU A 629 -3.98 37.13 -5.44
CA LEU A 629 -4.38 35.98 -6.26
C LEU A 629 -5.89 35.76 -6.07
N LYS A 630 -6.69 36.00 -7.11
CA LYS A 630 -8.17 35.94 -6.97
C LYS A 630 -8.86 35.48 -8.26
N ALA A 631 -10.11 35.03 -8.14
CA ALA A 631 -10.91 34.69 -9.31
C ALA A 631 -11.45 35.92 -10.04
N ILE A 632 -11.69 35.79 -11.36
CA ILE A 632 -12.47 36.75 -12.16
C ILE A 632 -13.93 36.74 -11.73
N SER A 633 -14.44 35.54 -11.40
CA SER A 633 -15.87 35.36 -11.07
C SER A 633 -16.04 34.61 -9.76
N ASP A 634 -16.48 33.37 -9.81
CA ASP A 634 -16.93 32.58 -8.66
C ASP A 634 -15.78 31.87 -7.95
N SER A 635 -14.91 31.21 -8.71
CA SER A 635 -13.73 30.49 -8.18
C SER A 635 -12.72 30.13 -9.26
N TRP A 636 -11.50 29.77 -8.83
CA TRP A 636 -10.44 29.20 -9.64
C TRP A 636 -9.83 27.99 -8.92
N LYS A 637 -9.08 27.14 -9.66
CA LYS A 637 -8.67 25.82 -9.18
C LYS A 637 -7.43 25.79 -8.27
N GLY A 638 -6.92 26.94 -7.85
CA GLY A 638 -5.91 27.09 -6.80
C GLY A 638 -4.48 26.80 -7.18
N ILE A 639 -3.68 26.41 -6.18
CA ILE A 639 -2.22 26.27 -6.26
C ILE A 639 -1.80 24.86 -5.86
N TYR A 640 -0.89 24.28 -6.63
CA TYR A 640 -0.25 23.01 -6.30
C TYR A 640 1.29 23.11 -6.43
N VAL A 641 2.00 22.90 -5.33
CA VAL A 641 3.46 22.85 -5.28
C VAL A 641 3.89 21.43 -4.94
N LEU A 642 4.78 20.83 -5.75
CA LEU A 642 5.16 19.43 -5.56
C LEU A 642 6.65 19.17 -5.73
N ASN A 643 7.19 18.32 -4.83
CA ASN A 643 8.56 17.83 -4.84
C ASN A 643 9.63 18.95 -4.92
N ALA A 644 9.41 20.05 -4.21
CA ALA A 644 10.33 21.17 -4.17
C ALA A 644 11.59 20.82 -3.32
N ASP A 645 12.77 20.95 -3.90
CA ASP A 645 14.03 20.76 -3.16
C ASP A 645 14.36 21.96 -2.25
N LYS A 646 13.79 23.14 -2.54
CA LYS A 646 13.91 24.36 -1.76
C LYS A 646 12.58 24.70 -1.11
N LYS A 647 12.65 25.43 0.01
CA LYS A 647 11.48 25.89 0.74
C LYS A 647 10.73 26.97 -0.05
N SER A 648 9.40 26.88 -0.09
CA SER A 648 8.53 27.92 -0.60
C SER A 648 8.28 29.00 0.46
N HIS A 649 8.08 30.26 0.05
CA HIS A 649 7.84 31.38 0.95
C HIS A 649 6.69 32.24 0.46
N PHE A 650 5.72 32.46 1.34
CA PHE A 650 4.60 33.36 1.13
C PHE A 650 4.61 34.42 2.22
N LYS A 651 4.73 35.67 1.82
CA LYS A 651 4.71 36.82 2.75
C LYS A 651 3.87 37.94 2.17
N ASN A 652 2.97 38.51 2.97
CA ASN A 652 2.06 39.60 2.57
C ASN A 652 1.30 39.23 1.27
N VAL A 653 0.57 38.11 1.29
CA VAL A 653 -0.18 37.58 0.14
C VAL A 653 -1.64 37.46 0.47
N ASN A 654 -2.52 37.95 -0.43
CA ASN A 654 -3.96 37.77 -0.36
C ASN A 654 -4.43 36.76 -1.41
N ILE A 655 -5.07 35.69 -0.99
CA ILE A 655 -5.58 34.63 -1.87
C ILE A 655 -7.07 34.45 -1.62
N SER A 656 -7.87 34.40 -2.68
CA SER A 656 -9.31 34.24 -2.51
C SER A 656 -10.00 33.46 -3.63
N ASN A 657 -11.22 33.00 -3.34
CA ASN A 657 -12.13 32.33 -4.25
C ASN A 657 -11.54 31.01 -4.84
N LEU A 658 -10.99 30.17 -3.99
CA LEU A 658 -10.41 28.89 -4.41
C LEU A 658 -11.43 27.77 -4.48
N SER A 659 -11.31 26.92 -5.50
CA SER A 659 -11.93 25.61 -5.55
C SER A 659 -10.86 24.50 -5.62
N ALA A 660 -11.26 23.24 -5.43
CA ALA A 660 -10.34 22.12 -5.56
C ALA A 660 -9.78 21.99 -6.98
N LEU A 661 -8.48 21.65 -7.09
CA LEU A 661 -7.86 21.37 -8.38
C LEU A 661 -8.30 19.99 -8.86
N GLU A 662 -9.14 19.98 -9.88
CA GLU A 662 -9.57 18.76 -10.58
C GLU A 662 -9.34 18.94 -12.08
N ASP A 663 -8.41 18.18 -12.65
CA ASP A 663 -8.08 18.19 -14.08
C ASP A 663 -7.60 16.79 -14.51
N GLU A 664 -8.39 16.14 -15.36
CA GLU A 664 -8.17 14.78 -15.87
C GLU A 664 -7.83 13.76 -14.79
N LEU A 665 -6.55 13.45 -14.62
CA LEU A 665 -6.03 12.51 -13.61
C LEU A 665 -5.80 13.15 -12.25
N LEU A 666 -5.54 14.46 -12.22
CA LEU A 666 -5.23 15.17 -11.00
C LEU A 666 -6.52 15.55 -10.27
N LYS A 667 -6.64 15.11 -9.03
CA LYS A 667 -7.76 15.45 -8.17
C LYS A 667 -7.27 15.68 -6.75
N LEU A 668 -7.10 16.93 -6.39
CA LEU A 668 -6.67 17.36 -5.07
C LEU A 668 -7.87 17.83 -4.24
N THR A 669 -7.78 17.72 -2.92
CA THR A 669 -8.79 18.20 -1.99
C THR A 669 -8.57 19.68 -1.61
N GLY A 670 -7.30 20.11 -1.57
CA GLY A 670 -6.91 21.45 -1.16
C GLY A 670 -7.09 22.51 -2.26
N GLY A 671 -7.50 23.71 -1.87
CA GLY A 671 -7.41 24.91 -2.72
C GLY A 671 -5.94 25.34 -2.89
N ILE A 672 -5.12 25.17 -1.86
CA ILE A 672 -3.67 25.29 -1.90
C ILE A 672 -3.08 23.98 -1.39
N THR A 673 -2.25 23.32 -2.18
CA THR A 673 -1.66 22.02 -1.80
C THR A 673 -0.13 22.06 -1.91
N PHE A 674 0.55 21.63 -0.85
CA PHE A 674 2.00 21.36 -0.84
C PHE A 674 2.21 19.85 -0.65
N TYR A 675 2.89 19.20 -1.59
CA TYR A 675 3.25 17.80 -1.49
C TYR A 675 4.77 17.63 -1.56
N LYS A 676 5.39 17.10 -0.48
CA LYS A 676 6.85 16.99 -0.34
C LYS A 676 7.57 18.30 -0.67
N SER A 677 7.02 19.39 -0.16
CA SER A 677 7.43 20.76 -0.46
C SER A 677 7.32 21.60 0.80
N ASP A 678 8.46 21.89 1.41
CA ASP A 678 8.49 22.69 2.64
C ASP A 678 8.04 24.13 2.37
N VAL A 679 7.31 24.75 3.31
CA VAL A 679 6.74 26.11 3.13
C VAL A 679 6.68 26.93 4.40
N ASP A 680 6.94 28.24 4.27
CA ASP A 680 6.67 29.24 5.28
C ASP A 680 5.62 30.25 4.79
N PHE A 681 4.63 30.54 5.64
CA PHE A 681 3.63 31.60 5.46
C PHE A 681 3.83 32.66 6.55
N GLU A 682 3.89 33.92 6.14
CA GLU A 682 3.98 35.08 7.02
C GLU A 682 3.01 36.19 6.55
N ASN A 683 2.03 36.56 7.39
CA ASN A 683 1.01 37.56 7.05
C ASN A 683 0.26 37.22 5.73
N VAL A 684 -0.39 36.08 5.69
CA VAL A 684 -1.13 35.60 4.52
C VAL A 684 -2.63 35.48 4.83
N LYS A 685 -3.48 35.96 3.90
CA LYS A 685 -4.94 35.90 4.01
C LYS A 685 -5.49 34.95 2.94
N ILE A 686 -6.32 34.00 3.34
CA ILE A 686 -6.96 33.00 2.47
C ILE A 686 -8.47 33.03 2.73
N ASN A 687 -9.25 33.46 1.75
CA ASN A 687 -10.68 33.70 1.93
C ASN A 687 -11.54 33.04 0.83
N ASP A 688 -12.81 32.74 1.16
CA ASP A 688 -13.85 32.28 0.23
C ASP A 688 -13.47 30.95 -0.48
N ILE A 689 -13.33 29.90 0.29
CA ILE A 689 -12.82 28.61 -0.19
C ILE A 689 -13.97 27.62 -0.41
N LYS A 690 -14.05 27.07 -1.63
CA LYS A 690 -15.00 26.04 -2.06
C LYS A 690 -14.36 24.65 -2.18
N ALA A 691 -13.07 24.53 -1.92
CA ALA A 691 -12.37 23.25 -1.80
C ALA A 691 -12.73 22.52 -0.49
N GLU A 692 -12.42 21.22 -0.39
CA GLU A 692 -12.57 20.44 0.84
C GLU A 692 -11.63 21.00 1.93
N ASP A 693 -10.39 21.38 1.57
CA ASP A 693 -9.41 22.01 2.46
C ASP A 693 -8.99 23.37 1.88
N ALA A 694 -8.90 24.42 2.70
CA ALA A 694 -8.36 25.68 2.21
C ALA A 694 -6.85 25.54 1.93
N LEU A 695 -6.12 24.98 2.89
CA LEU A 695 -4.69 24.67 2.80
C LEU A 695 -4.45 23.20 3.15
N ASN A 696 -3.85 22.43 2.22
CA ASN A 696 -3.48 21.03 2.43
C ASN A 696 -1.95 20.86 2.34
N ILE A 697 -1.32 20.37 3.41
CA ILE A 697 0.15 20.20 3.51
C ILE A 697 0.47 18.72 3.77
N VAL A 698 1.15 18.07 2.82
CA VAL A 698 1.37 16.62 2.82
C VAL A 698 2.85 16.28 2.75
N GLU A 699 3.35 15.43 3.67
CA GLU A 699 4.75 14.96 3.76
C GLU A 699 5.77 16.12 3.71
N SER A 700 5.47 17.27 4.36
CA SER A 700 6.25 18.52 4.25
C SER A 700 6.51 19.12 5.64
N LYS A 701 7.47 20.05 5.72
CA LYS A 701 7.63 20.90 6.89
C LYS A 701 7.03 22.27 6.61
N PHE A 702 6.38 22.86 7.63
CA PHE A 702 5.75 24.15 7.45
C PHE A 702 5.85 25.06 8.68
N THR A 703 5.78 26.36 8.42
CA THR A 703 5.58 27.40 9.43
C THR A 703 4.44 28.30 8.96
N LEU A 704 3.38 28.40 9.77
CA LEU A 704 2.30 29.37 9.54
C LEU A 704 2.38 30.41 10.67
N ASN A 705 2.73 31.64 10.32
CA ASN A 705 2.76 32.76 11.25
C ASN A 705 1.92 33.92 10.74
N SER A 706 0.98 34.39 11.54
CA SER A 706 0.02 35.43 11.15
C SER A 706 -0.74 35.05 9.87
N VAL A 707 -1.32 33.83 9.84
CA VAL A 707 -2.14 33.35 8.74
C VAL A 707 -3.61 33.44 9.11
N TYR A 708 -4.42 34.01 8.20
CA TYR A 708 -5.85 34.23 8.36
C TYR A 708 -6.61 33.41 7.34
N ILE A 709 -7.36 32.38 7.77
CA ILE A 709 -8.23 31.58 6.91
C ILE A 709 -9.68 31.83 7.28
N ASN A 710 -10.46 32.29 6.31
CA ASN A 710 -11.83 32.69 6.55
C ASN A 710 -12.79 32.20 5.46
N ASN A 711 -14.02 31.86 5.82
CA ASN A 711 -15.13 31.49 4.96
C ASN A 711 -14.80 30.27 4.07
N THR A 712 -14.72 29.07 4.70
CA THR A 712 -14.50 27.81 4.01
C THR A 712 -15.74 26.91 4.05
N VAL A 713 -16.00 26.15 2.99
CA VAL A 713 -17.12 25.20 2.98
C VAL A 713 -16.84 23.94 3.80
N SER A 714 -15.56 23.59 4.02
CA SER A 714 -15.11 22.48 4.85
C SER A 714 -13.86 22.89 5.67
N ASP A 715 -12.76 22.14 5.62
CA ASP A 715 -11.66 22.30 6.57
C ASP A 715 -10.75 23.51 6.24
N GLY A 716 -10.21 24.17 7.28
CA GLY A 716 -9.28 25.30 7.13
C GLY A 716 -7.88 24.82 6.74
N LEU A 717 -7.20 24.09 7.63
CA LEU A 717 -5.92 23.43 7.40
C LEU A 717 -6.09 21.93 7.53
N ASP A 718 -5.72 21.18 6.50
CA ASP A 718 -5.48 19.73 6.56
C ASP A 718 -3.98 19.44 6.41
N SER A 719 -3.41 18.74 7.38
CA SER A 719 -1.97 18.43 7.40
C SER A 719 -1.74 16.95 7.58
N ASP A 720 -1.28 16.30 6.50
CA ASP A 720 -1.02 14.86 6.44
C ASP A 720 0.49 14.56 6.53
N PHE A 721 0.89 13.75 7.53
CA PHE A 721 2.26 13.20 7.67
C PHE A 721 3.36 14.28 7.68
N SER A 722 3.05 15.45 8.21
CA SER A 722 3.87 16.66 8.14
C SER A 722 4.40 17.08 9.51
N LYS A 723 5.33 18.04 9.51
CA LYS A 723 5.87 18.65 10.73
C LYS A 723 5.83 20.16 10.62
N GLY A 724 5.35 20.84 11.67
CA GLY A 724 5.30 22.29 11.56
C GLY A 724 4.86 23.01 12.81
N SER A 725 4.58 24.30 12.59
CA SER A 725 4.03 25.18 13.62
C SER A 725 2.97 26.12 13.04
N VAL A 726 1.97 26.43 13.86
CA VAL A 726 0.97 27.45 13.60
C VAL A 726 1.05 28.45 14.75
N SER A 727 1.25 29.72 14.46
CA SER A 727 1.37 30.76 15.47
C SER A 727 0.70 32.06 15.04
N ASN A 728 0.15 32.82 16.02
CA ASN A 728 -0.45 34.12 15.81
C ASN A 728 -1.47 34.16 14.66
N SER A 729 -2.24 33.07 14.50
CA SER A 729 -3.08 32.83 13.33
C SER A 729 -4.55 32.74 13.71
N GLU A 730 -5.43 33.01 12.76
CA GLU A 730 -6.87 33.01 12.97
C GLU A 730 -7.59 32.17 11.91
N PHE A 731 -8.54 31.33 12.36
CA PHE A 731 -9.43 30.54 11.57
C PHE A 731 -10.88 30.91 11.90
N SER A 732 -11.59 31.46 10.94
CA SER A 732 -12.96 31.94 11.19
C SER A 732 -13.93 31.49 10.10
N ASP A 733 -15.20 31.27 10.48
CA ASP A 733 -16.27 30.83 9.57
C ASP A 733 -15.92 29.56 8.79
N ILE A 734 -15.48 28.51 9.50
CA ILE A 734 -15.02 27.24 8.91
C ILE A 734 -16.14 26.18 8.92
N GLY A 735 -16.48 25.66 7.74
CA GLY A 735 -17.57 24.70 7.55
C GLY A 735 -17.26 23.26 8.00
N GLY A 736 -16.01 22.94 8.31
CA GLY A 736 -15.50 21.66 8.82
C GLY A 736 -14.65 21.83 10.06
N ASP A 737 -13.47 21.20 10.09
CA ASP A 737 -12.45 21.35 11.12
C ASP A 737 -11.58 22.59 10.84
N ALA A 738 -11.27 23.42 11.86
CA ALA A 738 -10.35 24.53 11.64
C ALA A 738 -8.94 24.04 11.32
N LEU A 739 -8.44 23.07 12.11
CA LEU A 739 -7.15 22.43 11.92
C LEU A 739 -7.30 20.90 12.07
N ASP A 740 -7.18 20.16 10.97
CA ASP A 740 -7.18 18.67 10.96
C ASP A 740 -5.76 18.13 10.71
N PHE A 741 -5.34 17.20 11.54
CA PHE A 741 -4.00 16.61 11.50
C PHE A 741 -4.06 15.09 11.41
N SER A 742 -3.43 14.53 10.40
CA SER A 742 -3.29 13.09 10.21
C SER A 742 -1.82 12.70 10.21
N GLY A 743 -1.36 11.96 11.22
CA GLY A 743 0.03 11.49 11.31
C GLY A 743 1.08 12.60 11.41
N SER A 744 0.70 13.79 11.86
CA SER A 744 1.51 15.00 11.86
C SER A 744 2.06 15.35 13.26
N ASN A 745 3.15 16.10 13.30
CA ASN A 745 3.76 16.62 14.54
C ASN A 745 3.80 18.14 14.48
N VAL A 746 2.91 18.81 15.24
CA VAL A 746 2.66 20.24 15.10
C VAL A 746 2.55 20.94 16.45
N SER A 747 3.16 22.13 16.54
CA SER A 747 3.00 23.09 17.64
C SER A 747 2.04 24.20 17.23
N ILE A 748 1.02 24.49 18.05
CA ILE A 748 0.00 25.52 17.83
C ILE A 748 0.09 26.49 18.98
N VAL A 749 0.34 27.77 18.70
CA VAL A 749 0.58 28.77 19.73
C VAL A 749 -0.14 30.08 19.38
N ALA A 750 -0.79 30.71 20.33
CA ALA A 750 -1.47 32.01 20.15
C ALA A 750 -2.36 32.02 18.89
N THR A 751 -3.18 30.98 18.75
CA THR A 751 -4.05 30.78 17.59
C THR A 751 -5.52 30.87 17.98
N GLU A 752 -6.31 31.52 17.15
CA GLU A 752 -7.75 31.70 17.38
C GLU A 752 -8.57 30.89 16.39
N ALA A 753 -9.64 30.24 16.87
CA ALA A 753 -10.62 29.55 16.02
C ALA A 753 -12.03 30.01 16.42
N ASN A 754 -12.73 30.69 15.52
CA ASN A 754 -14.03 31.31 15.76
C ASN A 754 -15.08 30.84 14.75
N ASN A 755 -16.29 30.49 15.19
CA ASN A 755 -17.39 30.04 14.36
C ASN A 755 -17.01 28.79 13.52
N ILE A 756 -16.61 27.71 14.21
CA ILE A 756 -16.21 26.46 13.61
C ILE A 756 -17.33 25.42 13.70
N LYS A 757 -17.78 24.90 12.57
CA LYS A 757 -18.91 23.97 12.53
C LYS A 757 -18.62 22.62 13.16
N ASP A 758 -17.43 22.01 12.93
CA ASP A 758 -17.06 20.72 13.51
C ASP A 758 -16.03 20.92 14.64
N LYS A 759 -14.73 20.81 14.42
CA LYS A 759 -13.72 20.86 15.49
C LYS A 759 -12.74 22.01 15.32
N ALA A 760 -12.37 22.67 16.42
CA ALA A 760 -11.26 23.61 16.38
C ALA A 760 -9.93 22.85 16.11
N ILE A 761 -9.67 21.78 16.86
CA ILE A 761 -8.50 20.92 16.68
C ILE A 761 -8.94 19.44 16.51
N SER A 762 -8.52 18.82 15.46
CA SER A 762 -8.74 17.42 15.14
C SER A 762 -7.39 16.71 14.96
N ALA A 763 -7.03 15.80 15.87
CA ALA A 763 -5.80 15.02 15.82
C ALA A 763 -6.11 13.55 15.57
N GLY A 764 -5.64 13.01 14.44
CA GLY A 764 -5.83 11.62 14.04
C GLY A 764 -4.54 10.93 13.60
N GLU A 765 -4.61 9.63 13.38
CA GLU A 765 -3.60 8.80 12.72
C GLU A 765 -2.19 8.92 13.33
N LYS A 766 -2.09 8.89 14.68
CA LYS A 766 -0.82 9.03 15.44
C LYS A 766 -0.20 10.44 15.38
N SER A 767 -1.02 11.48 15.26
CA SER A 767 -0.52 12.85 15.37
C SER A 767 -0.02 13.17 16.79
N THR A 768 0.99 14.03 16.89
CA THR A 768 1.49 14.57 18.13
C THR A 768 1.34 16.09 18.10
N LEU A 769 0.46 16.62 18.94
CA LEU A 769 0.16 18.05 18.95
C LEU A 769 0.43 18.69 20.31
N THR A 770 0.96 19.92 20.28
CA THR A 770 0.97 20.84 21.44
C THR A 770 0.18 22.08 21.11
N VAL A 771 -0.79 22.43 21.95
CA VAL A 771 -1.63 23.64 21.82
C VAL A 771 -1.39 24.51 23.02
N LYS A 772 -1.05 25.79 22.80
CA LYS A 772 -0.72 26.71 23.90
C LYS A 772 -1.22 28.13 23.62
N ASN A 773 -1.66 28.84 24.68
CA ASN A 773 -2.06 30.24 24.65
C ASN A 773 -3.09 30.57 23.56
N SER A 774 -4.03 29.67 23.28
CA SER A 774 -4.97 29.74 22.16
C SER A 774 -6.41 29.98 22.63
N THR A 775 -7.29 30.41 21.73
CA THR A 775 -8.72 30.66 22.06
C THR A 775 -9.60 30.05 21.00
N PHE A 776 -10.52 29.17 21.40
CA PHE A 776 -11.51 28.54 20.53
C PHE A 776 -12.91 28.93 21.01
N ASN A 777 -13.71 29.57 20.15
CA ASN A 777 -15.02 30.15 20.52
C ASN A 777 -16.09 29.86 19.45
N ASN A 778 -17.32 29.60 19.84
CA ASN A 778 -18.45 29.23 18.98
C ASN A 778 -18.10 28.04 18.05
N ILE A 779 -17.82 26.90 18.62
CA ILE A 779 -17.26 25.73 17.95
C ILE A 779 -18.18 24.53 18.14
N GLY A 780 -18.08 23.54 17.24
CA GLY A 780 -18.78 22.26 17.40
C GLY A 780 -18.15 21.43 18.53
N VAL A 781 -16.85 21.21 18.45
CA VAL A 781 -15.99 20.53 19.42
C VAL A 781 -14.68 21.33 19.57
N GLY A 782 -14.18 21.49 20.79
CA GLY A 782 -12.88 22.14 21.00
C GLY A 782 -11.72 21.31 20.46
N VAL A 783 -11.32 20.27 21.20
CA VAL A 783 -10.17 19.43 20.85
C VAL A 783 -10.58 17.96 20.79
N ALA A 784 -10.29 17.29 19.70
CA ALA A 784 -10.49 15.85 19.54
C ALA A 784 -9.16 15.13 19.31
N SER A 785 -8.77 14.23 20.22
CA SER A 785 -7.67 13.30 20.05
C SER A 785 -8.22 11.92 19.68
N LYS A 786 -7.81 11.40 18.52
CA LYS A 786 -8.32 10.13 17.96
C LYS A 786 -7.19 9.29 17.38
N ASP A 787 -7.42 7.97 17.25
CA ASP A 787 -6.61 7.06 16.41
C ASP A 787 -5.09 7.11 16.72
N GLY A 788 -4.72 6.85 17.98
CA GLY A 788 -3.33 6.78 18.44
C GLY A 788 -2.61 8.10 18.58
N SER A 789 -3.34 9.23 18.50
CA SER A 789 -2.75 10.56 18.65
C SER A 789 -2.47 10.91 20.11
N SER A 790 -1.51 11.80 20.32
CA SER A 790 -1.15 12.38 21.62
C SER A 790 -1.26 13.91 21.53
N VAL A 791 -2.13 14.50 22.33
CA VAL A 791 -2.37 15.95 22.32
C VAL A 791 -2.15 16.51 23.72
N ALA A 792 -1.42 17.63 23.81
CA ALA A 792 -1.26 18.41 25.03
C ALA A 792 -1.81 19.81 24.79
N VAL A 793 -2.72 20.26 25.67
CA VAL A 793 -3.35 21.61 25.65
C VAL A 793 -3.00 22.32 26.93
N THR A 794 -2.48 23.55 26.83
CA THR A 794 -2.05 24.33 27.98
C THR A 794 -2.41 25.81 27.78
N ASP A 795 -2.78 26.53 28.86
CA ASP A 795 -3.05 27.97 28.89
C ASP A 795 -4.03 28.41 27.79
N THR A 796 -5.07 27.61 27.49
CA THR A 796 -5.99 27.81 26.36
C THR A 796 -7.41 28.08 26.85
N LYS A 797 -8.24 28.76 26.04
CA LYS A 797 -9.65 28.99 26.31
C LYS A 797 -10.50 28.21 25.29
N ILE A 798 -11.44 27.40 25.76
CA ILE A 798 -12.39 26.62 24.93
C ILE A 798 -13.80 27.05 25.35
N LEU A 799 -14.43 27.90 24.53
CA LEU A 799 -15.64 28.62 24.88
C LEU A 799 -16.77 28.27 23.90
N ASP A 800 -18.02 28.31 24.35
CA ASP A 800 -19.22 28.14 23.52
C ASP A 800 -19.15 26.96 22.52
N TYR A 801 -18.96 25.74 23.03
CA TYR A 801 -18.95 24.54 22.24
C TYR A 801 -20.34 23.86 22.20
N LYS A 802 -20.72 23.30 21.04
CA LYS A 802 -22.06 22.70 20.83
C LYS A 802 -22.17 21.27 21.32
N LEU A 803 -21.07 20.51 21.27
CA LEU A 803 -21.08 19.08 21.59
C LEU A 803 -20.22 18.74 22.81
N TYR A 804 -18.90 19.00 22.76
CA TYR A 804 -17.94 18.78 23.85
C TYR A 804 -16.78 19.76 23.76
N GLY A 805 -16.26 20.17 24.90
CA GLY A 805 -15.03 20.97 24.98
C GLY A 805 -13.80 20.14 24.52
N ALA A 806 -13.69 18.91 25.01
CA ALA A 806 -12.62 17.99 24.57
C ALA A 806 -13.06 16.52 24.53
N MET A 807 -12.48 15.75 23.59
CA MET A 807 -12.85 14.36 23.33
C MET A 807 -11.63 13.45 23.09
N THR A 808 -11.69 12.21 23.61
CA THR A 808 -10.79 11.12 23.18
C THR A 808 -11.58 9.92 22.72
N TYR A 809 -11.31 9.42 21.51
CA TYR A 809 -12.00 8.25 20.96
C TYR A 809 -11.22 7.56 19.83
N LEU A 810 -11.49 6.27 19.61
CA LEU A 810 -10.94 5.48 18.53
C LEU A 810 -11.94 5.39 17.38
N LYS A 811 -11.67 6.05 16.25
CA LYS A 811 -12.47 6.01 15.01
C LYS A 811 -12.05 4.84 14.11
N LYS A 812 -10.75 4.60 14.05
CA LYS A 812 -10.10 3.58 13.22
C LYS A 812 -9.43 2.55 14.12
N ASP A 813 -10.04 1.38 14.30
CA ASP A 813 -9.67 0.33 15.25
C ASP A 813 -8.31 -0.37 14.97
N PHE A 814 -7.60 0.04 13.96
CA PHE A 814 -6.27 -0.43 13.61
C PHE A 814 -5.14 0.51 14.09
N TYR A 815 -5.48 1.61 14.74
CA TYR A 815 -4.55 2.45 15.47
C TYR A 815 -4.58 2.14 16.98
N ASP A 816 -3.57 2.66 17.69
CA ASP A 816 -3.51 2.59 19.14
C ASP A 816 -4.56 3.54 19.79
N MET A 817 -4.74 3.41 21.09
CA MET A 817 -5.63 4.30 21.84
C MET A 817 -5.02 5.69 21.96
N PRO A 818 -5.80 6.77 21.72
CA PRO A 818 -5.31 8.15 21.82
C PRO A 818 -5.19 8.63 23.27
N SER A 819 -4.42 9.69 23.44
CA SER A 819 -4.26 10.40 24.73
C SER A 819 -4.48 11.91 24.56
N LEU A 820 -4.98 12.57 25.62
CA LEU A 820 -5.17 14.02 25.69
C LEU A 820 -4.84 14.48 27.11
N THR A 821 -3.96 15.46 27.22
CA THR A 821 -3.62 16.12 28.48
C THR A 821 -3.99 17.59 28.38
N ILE A 822 -4.75 18.12 29.36
CA ILE A 822 -5.22 19.49 29.43
C ILE A 822 -4.74 20.08 30.73
N ASN A 823 -4.05 21.23 30.71
CA ASN A 823 -3.56 21.90 31.89
C ASN A 823 -3.86 23.43 31.82
N ASN A 824 -4.18 24.03 32.94
CA ASN A 824 -4.43 25.48 33.05
C ASN A 824 -5.30 26.04 31.92
N THR A 825 -6.38 25.31 31.54
CA THR A 825 -7.23 25.64 30.39
C THR A 825 -8.64 25.91 30.84
N VAL A 826 -9.19 27.05 30.42
CA VAL A 826 -10.56 27.42 30.70
C VAL A 826 -11.50 26.75 29.71
N VAL A 827 -12.41 25.90 30.19
CA VAL A 827 -13.45 25.27 29.39
C VAL A 827 -14.80 25.76 29.93
N SER A 828 -15.64 26.35 29.06
CA SER A 828 -16.93 26.88 29.48
C SER A 828 -17.88 25.81 30.04
N ASP A 829 -18.94 26.19 30.71
CA ASP A 829 -19.96 25.29 31.25
C ASP A 829 -20.62 24.46 30.15
N GLY A 830 -20.97 23.20 30.49
CA GLY A 830 -21.62 22.26 29.58
C GLY A 830 -21.01 20.87 29.67
N ARG A 831 -21.02 20.14 28.55
CA ARG A 831 -20.38 18.81 28.43
C ARG A 831 -18.88 18.97 28.16
N ALA A 832 -18.10 19.43 29.17
CA ALA A 832 -16.71 19.80 28.96
C ALA A 832 -15.88 18.67 28.36
N TYR A 833 -15.99 17.44 28.90
CA TYR A 833 -15.10 16.34 28.54
C TYR A 833 -15.85 15.04 28.24
N ILE A 834 -15.35 14.26 27.28
CA ILE A 834 -15.78 12.88 27.05
C ILE A 834 -14.60 11.98 26.69
N ARG A 835 -14.40 10.93 27.47
CA ARG A 835 -13.33 9.92 27.29
C ARG A 835 -13.94 8.58 26.93
N GLN A 836 -13.60 8.03 25.76
CA GLN A 836 -14.01 6.66 25.41
C GLN A 836 -13.27 5.64 26.27
N LYS A 837 -13.93 4.53 26.59
CA LYS A 837 -13.30 3.41 27.31
C LYS A 837 -12.01 2.95 26.64
N GLY A 838 -10.93 2.88 27.40
CA GLY A 838 -9.58 2.46 26.97
C GLY A 838 -8.70 3.59 26.44
N THR A 839 -9.22 4.79 26.21
CA THR A 839 -8.40 5.99 25.87
C THR A 839 -7.89 6.67 27.14
N SER A 840 -6.98 7.64 27.02
CA SER A 840 -6.47 8.44 28.15
C SER A 840 -6.88 9.89 28.01
N MET A 841 -7.36 10.50 29.11
CA MET A 841 -7.60 11.94 29.20
C MET A 841 -7.36 12.41 30.65
N THR A 842 -6.46 13.39 30.81
CA THR A 842 -6.19 14.06 32.10
C THR A 842 -6.44 15.55 31.99
N VAL A 843 -7.05 16.13 33.01
CA VAL A 843 -7.29 17.58 33.14
C VAL A 843 -6.72 18.03 34.49
N ASP A 844 -5.72 18.91 34.44
CA ASP A 844 -4.96 19.39 35.62
C ASP A 844 -4.50 18.23 36.53
N GLY A 845 -4.00 17.15 35.90
CA GLY A 845 -3.54 15.95 36.59
C GLY A 845 -4.65 15.00 37.05
N ILE A 846 -5.93 15.32 36.86
CA ILE A 846 -7.06 14.46 37.26
C ILE A 846 -7.54 13.67 36.06
N ASP A 847 -7.65 12.36 36.21
CA ASP A 847 -8.18 11.44 35.17
C ASP A 847 -9.69 11.65 34.96
N ILE A 848 -10.09 11.85 33.72
CA ILE A 848 -11.51 11.91 33.33
C ILE A 848 -12.10 10.51 33.28
N PRO A 849 -13.30 10.27 33.86
CA PRO A 849 -13.96 8.98 33.87
C PRO A 849 -14.23 8.42 32.46
N GLU A 850 -14.04 7.10 32.29
CA GLU A 850 -14.35 6.41 31.04
C GLU A 850 -15.85 6.35 30.75
N THR A 851 -16.20 6.54 29.49
CA THR A 851 -17.59 6.48 29.01
C THR A 851 -17.71 5.52 27.83
N LYS A 852 -18.80 4.77 27.78
CA LYS A 852 -19.10 3.94 26.59
C LYS A 852 -19.66 4.80 25.47
N ILE A 853 -18.83 5.07 24.45
CA ILE A 853 -19.17 5.92 23.31
C ILE A 853 -19.45 5.08 22.07
N SER A 854 -20.50 5.42 21.33
CA SER A 854 -20.70 4.92 19.97
C SER A 854 -20.20 5.96 18.96
N VAL A 855 -18.97 5.78 18.48
CA VAL A 855 -18.35 6.68 17.49
C VAL A 855 -19.23 6.82 16.24
N LYS A 856 -19.88 5.73 15.81
CA LYS A 856 -20.84 5.77 14.68
C LYS A 856 -22.03 6.70 14.93
N LYS A 857 -22.47 6.88 16.19
CA LYS A 857 -23.55 7.82 16.54
C LYS A 857 -23.03 9.25 16.59
N LEU A 858 -21.78 9.47 17.03
CA LEU A 858 -21.16 10.81 17.03
C LEU A 858 -21.12 11.41 15.62
N TYR A 859 -20.65 10.63 14.63
CA TYR A 859 -20.59 11.06 13.21
C TYR A 859 -21.96 11.14 12.51
N LYS A 860 -23.07 10.93 13.21
CA LYS A 860 -24.44 11.19 12.75
C LYS A 860 -25.06 12.43 13.37
N THR A 861 -24.36 13.09 14.27
CA THR A 861 -24.82 14.36 14.85
C THR A 861 -24.72 15.47 13.79
N LYS A 862 -25.55 16.52 13.91
CA LYS A 862 -25.49 17.69 12.99
C LYS A 862 -24.13 18.43 13.06
N VAL A 863 -23.38 18.27 14.16
CA VAL A 863 -22.06 18.88 14.36
C VAL A 863 -20.97 18.14 13.57
N MET A 864 -20.90 16.81 13.72
CA MET A 864 -19.81 15.99 13.15
C MET A 864 -20.19 15.26 11.83
N ALA A 865 -21.39 15.48 11.29
CA ALA A 865 -21.77 14.92 10.00
C ALA A 865 -21.12 15.73 8.87
N LYS A 866 -20.22 15.05 8.07
CA LYS A 866 -19.68 15.58 6.81
C LYS A 866 -20.63 15.33 5.66
#